data_774010157e4a7f7a457d7534fd0e64ed
#
_entry.id   774010157e4a7f7a457d7534fd0e64ed
#
_cell.length_a   1.000
_cell.length_b   1.000
_cell.length_c   1.000
_cell.angle_alpha   90.00
_cell.angle_beta   90.00
_cell.angle_gamma   90.00
#
_symmetry.space_group_name_H-M   'P 1'
#
loop_
_entity.id
_entity.type
_entity.pdbx_description
1 polymer ?
#
loop_
_entity_poly.entity_id
_entity_poly.type
_entity_poly.pdbx_seq_one_letter_code
_entity_poly.pdbx_strand_id
1 'polypeptide(L)'
;MNFLTLMRSLIVFLICLLLPLIPLTAAEFQKGFEAHLRGDYATAIREWGPLAAQGDSRAQFNIGNMFDFGKGVTEDNAQAVYWYKKSAEKGNASAQYALGWMYENGEGLNKDSSQAYIWYLKAAKKNHAAAQTNLGWMYENGKGVEKDYTLAVDWYKKAAEQGQAEGQLNLGIMYKSGKGVDKDLLQAISWFEKSAVQGNTNAQLNLGVIYKNKNGLRVDYTKSVYWLKKAVAKDHSSAMTNLGWLYENGKGVAQDYIKAAALYKKAAEKGQPEGQLNLGIMYNKGRGVSQDNQKAFLWFKKAAEQGLAEAQLNIGIMYKFGRGVDENYTKAIFWFNKPAEQGFAEAQTNLGWMYEYGKGVEQNYLEAISWYKKAADQGNTTAQLNLSLIYKYGKGVSKDYGKVFYWNSKAAEHGNPVAQYNLGVMYEFGKGVEEDYRKASEWYKKAALQGHSEAQTNLGSLYENGKGLNEDYTEAVYWYKKAAEQGDTKAQLNLGDFYKNGIGITEDFRQAFYWYKKVAEQGDAGAQSNIAVMYEYGKGVLQDYEKAVNWYIRAAEQGQSEAQNSLGWMFENGKGIKQDYNQAIKWYKKAAEQGDAKAYLNLGKIYRKGKGIPEDYTQAFYWYKKVADLGDAKAQYHLGLMNELGKGTDEDYKEAVYWYKKAADQGDTKAQLNLAVMFKYGTGVSEDFSQAVFWYKKAAEQGDTKAQLNLAEMYASGDGVPENFVLAYKWANLASARGRDKAKELKNDIRKRMTRVQIAEAQRLSLEWGEKLTSD
;
A
#
# COMPACT_ATOMS: atom_id res chain seq x y z
N MET A 1 -42.67 -1.34 -106.56
CA MET A 1 -41.79 -0.57 -105.67
C MET A 1 -42.33 -0.72 -104.26
N ASN A 2 -41.50 -1.20 -103.40
CA ASN A 2 -41.67 -2.00 -102.22
C ASN A 2 -42.48 -1.44 -101.02
N PHE A 3 -43.44 -2.30 -100.66
CA PHE A 3 -44.24 -2.11 -99.40
C PHE A 3 -43.36 -1.93 -98.14
N LEU A 4 -42.10 -2.36 -98.16
CA LEU A 4 -41.12 -2.21 -97.13
C LEU A 4 -40.54 -0.84 -96.93
N THR A 5 -40.60 0.04 -98.02
CA THR A 5 -40.11 1.42 -97.94
C THR A 5 -41.18 2.36 -97.38
N LEU A 6 -42.47 2.06 -97.64
CA LEU A 6 -43.60 2.77 -97.04
C LEU A 6 -43.73 2.46 -95.52
N MET A 7 -43.54 1.21 -95.16
CA MET A 7 -43.51 0.80 -93.69
C MET A 7 -42.39 1.45 -92.91
N ARG A 8 -41.19 1.54 -93.52
CA ARG A 8 -40.03 2.24 -92.86
C ARG A 8 -40.26 3.70 -92.66
N SER A 9 -40.85 4.40 -93.64
CA SER A 9 -41.20 5.79 -93.51
C SER A 9 -42.33 6.04 -92.53
N LEU A 10 -43.30 5.13 -92.42
CA LEU A 10 -44.38 5.23 -91.41
C LEU A 10 -43.89 4.96 -90.02
N ILE A 11 -42.96 3.99 -89.84
CA ILE A 11 -42.34 3.68 -88.51
C ILE A 11 -41.41 4.79 -88.05
N VAL A 12 -40.64 5.44 -88.98
CA VAL A 12 -39.80 6.59 -88.62
C VAL A 12 -40.73 7.83 -88.31
N PHE A 13 -41.87 7.98 -89.00
CA PHE A 13 -42.82 9.08 -88.70
C PHE A 13 -43.59 8.80 -87.41
N LEU A 14 -43.92 7.57 -87.06
CA LEU A 14 -44.54 7.20 -85.80
C LEU A 14 -43.54 7.29 -84.63
N ILE A 15 -42.26 6.97 -84.88
CA ILE A 15 -41.19 7.10 -83.84
C ILE A 15 -40.91 8.58 -83.58
N CYS A 16 -41.01 9.47 -84.61
CA CYS A 16 -40.88 10.89 -84.38
C CYS A 16 -42.12 11.54 -83.73
N LEU A 17 -43.31 10.89 -83.79
CA LEU A 17 -44.51 11.32 -83.08
C LEU A 17 -44.67 10.79 -81.67
N LEU A 18 -43.79 9.82 -81.24
CA LEU A 18 -43.75 9.26 -79.92
C LEU A 18 -42.56 9.75 -79.07
N LEU A 19 -41.71 10.67 -79.58
CA LEU A 19 -40.81 11.44 -78.70
C LEU A 19 -41.73 12.34 -77.88
N PRO A 20 -41.68 12.23 -76.57
CA PRO A 20 -42.42 13.21 -75.74
C PRO A 20 -41.95 14.61 -76.16
N LEU A 21 -42.88 15.48 -76.55
CA LEU A 21 -42.64 16.93 -76.69
C LEU A 21 -42.08 17.42 -75.35
N ILE A 22 -40.74 17.42 -75.22
CA ILE A 22 -40.12 18.12 -74.15
C ILE A 22 -40.50 19.58 -74.36
N PRO A 23 -41.23 20.21 -73.47
CA PRO A 23 -41.57 21.63 -73.63
C PRO A 23 -40.29 22.43 -73.84
N LEU A 24 -40.30 23.38 -74.77
CA LEU A 24 -39.13 24.21 -75.16
C LEU A 24 -38.34 24.70 -73.92
N THR A 25 -39.05 25.09 -72.86
CA THR A 25 -38.55 25.49 -71.57
C THR A 25 -37.79 24.40 -70.82
N ALA A 26 -38.10 23.08 -71.00
CA ALA A 26 -37.40 21.97 -70.42
C ALA A 26 -36.04 21.71 -71.11
N ALA A 27 -36.01 21.89 -72.45
CA ALA A 27 -34.78 21.73 -73.24
C ALA A 27 -33.77 22.86 -72.94
N GLU A 28 -34.27 24.12 -72.80
CA GLU A 28 -33.42 25.29 -72.43
C GLU A 28 -32.89 25.12 -70.98
N PHE A 29 -33.70 24.70 -70.01
CA PHE A 29 -33.25 24.43 -68.68
C PHE A 29 -32.13 23.37 -68.68
N GLN A 30 -32.31 22.31 -69.46
CA GLN A 30 -31.33 21.20 -69.57
C GLN A 30 -29.99 21.68 -70.14
N LYS A 31 -29.99 22.58 -71.15
CA LYS A 31 -28.76 23.19 -71.69
C LYS A 31 -27.99 23.96 -70.60
N GLY A 32 -28.71 24.77 -69.85
CA GLY A 32 -28.08 25.46 -68.69
C GLY A 32 -27.51 24.50 -67.64
N PHE A 33 -28.21 23.40 -67.34
CA PHE A 33 -27.77 22.40 -66.42
C PHE A 33 -26.49 21.65 -66.88
N GLU A 34 -26.43 21.28 -68.15
CA GLU A 34 -25.24 20.63 -68.75
C GLU A 34 -24.05 21.61 -68.79
N ALA A 35 -24.28 22.90 -69.08
CA ALA A 35 -23.25 23.94 -69.01
C ALA A 35 -22.71 24.08 -67.58
N HIS A 36 -23.60 24.13 -66.59
CA HIS A 36 -23.22 24.19 -65.19
C HIS A 36 -22.36 22.99 -64.75
N LEU A 37 -22.72 21.75 -65.13
CA LEU A 37 -21.96 20.55 -64.86
C LEU A 37 -20.54 20.55 -65.45
N ARG A 38 -20.36 21.21 -66.61
CA ARG A 38 -19.04 21.38 -67.26
C ARG A 38 -18.24 22.57 -66.72
N GLY A 39 -18.81 23.32 -65.76
CA GLY A 39 -18.19 24.54 -65.22
C GLY A 39 -18.32 25.76 -66.10
N ASP A 40 -19.11 25.71 -67.21
CA ASP A 40 -19.38 26.82 -68.07
C ASP A 40 -20.58 27.64 -67.51
N TYR A 41 -20.24 28.38 -66.45
CA TYR A 41 -21.23 29.16 -65.70
C TYR A 41 -21.81 30.36 -66.49
N ALA A 42 -21.04 30.91 -67.42
CA ALA A 42 -21.50 31.97 -68.26
C ALA A 42 -22.63 31.48 -69.17
N THR A 43 -22.51 30.34 -69.80
CA THR A 43 -23.56 29.71 -70.58
C THR A 43 -24.74 29.30 -69.69
N ALA A 44 -24.48 28.73 -68.48
CA ALA A 44 -25.58 28.40 -67.58
C ALA A 44 -26.43 29.59 -67.17
N ILE A 45 -25.86 30.75 -66.87
CA ILE A 45 -26.57 31.99 -66.55
C ILE A 45 -27.37 32.48 -67.76
N ARG A 46 -26.77 32.47 -68.96
CA ARG A 46 -27.44 32.94 -70.20
C ARG A 46 -28.69 32.10 -70.50
N GLU A 47 -28.62 30.78 -70.30
CA GLU A 47 -29.76 29.88 -70.54
C GLU A 47 -30.81 29.94 -69.39
N TRP A 48 -30.41 30.07 -68.16
CA TRP A 48 -31.32 30.13 -67.03
C TRP A 48 -31.89 31.50 -66.72
N GLY A 49 -31.19 32.57 -67.06
CA GLY A 49 -31.65 33.96 -66.83
C GLY A 49 -33.06 34.29 -67.40
N PRO A 50 -33.31 34.04 -68.68
CA PRO A 50 -34.65 34.22 -69.26
C PRO A 50 -35.73 33.34 -68.60
N LEU A 51 -35.38 32.08 -68.28
CA LEU A 51 -36.30 31.15 -67.60
C LEU A 51 -36.64 31.62 -66.18
N ALA A 52 -35.61 32.04 -65.43
CA ALA A 52 -35.79 32.59 -64.09
C ALA A 52 -36.67 33.87 -64.11
N ALA A 53 -36.47 34.76 -65.11
CA ALA A 53 -37.28 35.94 -65.29
C ALA A 53 -38.73 35.61 -65.63
N GLN A 54 -38.98 34.56 -66.44
CA GLN A 54 -40.33 34.05 -66.75
C GLN A 54 -40.94 33.29 -65.56
N GLY A 55 -40.16 33.03 -64.54
CA GLY A 55 -40.59 32.42 -63.26
C GLY A 55 -40.39 30.92 -63.14
N ASP A 56 -39.55 30.27 -63.95
CA ASP A 56 -39.17 28.88 -63.68
C ASP A 56 -38.44 28.80 -62.33
N SER A 57 -39.05 28.11 -61.37
CA SER A 57 -38.55 28.01 -60.03
C SER A 57 -37.22 27.26 -59.91
N ARG A 58 -36.90 26.34 -60.81
CA ARG A 58 -35.66 25.62 -60.90
C ARG A 58 -34.50 26.50 -61.31
N ALA A 59 -34.78 27.29 -62.38
CA ALA A 59 -33.84 28.30 -62.90
C ALA A 59 -33.57 29.39 -61.84
N GLN A 60 -34.63 29.90 -61.19
CA GLN A 60 -34.49 30.84 -60.06
C GLN A 60 -33.65 30.31 -58.95
N PHE A 61 -33.83 29.04 -58.56
CA PHE A 61 -33.01 28.40 -57.54
C PHE A 61 -31.54 28.28 -57.97
N ASN A 62 -31.28 27.82 -59.19
CA ASN A 62 -29.94 27.70 -59.73
C ASN A 62 -29.20 29.03 -59.83
N ILE A 63 -29.91 30.11 -60.32
CA ILE A 63 -29.35 31.47 -60.33
C ILE A 63 -29.04 31.92 -58.90
N GLY A 64 -29.92 31.65 -57.92
CA GLY A 64 -29.66 31.92 -56.52
C GLY A 64 -28.35 31.21 -56.01
N ASN A 65 -28.20 29.96 -56.35
CA ASN A 65 -26.96 29.22 -56.02
C ASN A 65 -25.71 29.85 -56.68
N MET A 66 -25.86 30.37 -57.91
CA MET A 66 -24.72 30.99 -58.59
C MET A 66 -24.25 32.26 -57.87
N PHE A 67 -25.15 33.07 -57.37
CA PHE A 67 -24.86 34.26 -56.57
C PHE A 67 -24.32 33.85 -55.16
N ASP A 68 -24.91 32.84 -54.55
CA ASP A 68 -24.51 32.32 -53.21
C ASP A 68 -23.05 31.82 -53.17
N PHE A 69 -22.63 31.14 -54.25
CA PHE A 69 -21.29 30.54 -54.35
C PHE A 69 -20.31 31.26 -55.29
N GLY A 70 -20.69 32.44 -55.84
CA GLY A 70 -19.82 33.19 -56.74
C GLY A 70 -19.51 32.47 -58.06
N LYS A 71 -20.40 31.59 -58.55
CA LYS A 71 -20.18 30.78 -59.76
C LYS A 71 -20.60 31.49 -61.01
N GLY A 72 -19.66 32.00 -61.78
CA GLY A 72 -19.90 32.78 -63.02
C GLY A 72 -20.39 34.19 -62.75
N VAL A 73 -20.62 34.56 -61.52
CA VAL A 73 -20.95 35.91 -61.03
C VAL A 73 -20.19 36.19 -59.77
N THR A 74 -20.03 37.45 -59.39
CA THR A 74 -19.52 37.79 -58.05
C THR A 74 -20.50 37.30 -57.00
N GLU A 75 -19.92 36.71 -55.89
CA GLU A 75 -20.71 36.27 -54.74
C GLU A 75 -21.51 37.47 -54.18
N ASP A 76 -22.83 37.28 -54.08
CA ASP A 76 -23.79 38.32 -53.62
C ASP A 76 -24.95 37.63 -52.90
N ASN A 77 -24.85 37.57 -51.58
CA ASN A 77 -25.82 36.90 -50.71
C ASN A 77 -27.22 37.62 -50.78
N ALA A 78 -27.25 38.91 -51.05
CA ALA A 78 -28.55 39.64 -51.23
C ALA A 78 -29.23 39.21 -52.51
N GLN A 79 -28.52 39.10 -53.62
CA GLN A 79 -29.02 38.53 -54.86
C GLN A 79 -29.40 37.05 -54.71
N ALA A 80 -28.62 36.26 -54.01
CA ALA A 80 -28.96 34.86 -53.71
C ALA A 80 -30.30 34.78 -52.97
N VAL A 81 -30.49 35.55 -51.91
CA VAL A 81 -31.76 35.64 -51.15
C VAL A 81 -32.93 36.07 -52.06
N TYR A 82 -32.75 37.06 -52.93
CA TYR A 82 -33.79 37.50 -53.86
C TYR A 82 -34.27 36.36 -54.74
N TRP A 83 -33.37 35.64 -55.37
CA TRP A 83 -33.70 34.53 -56.26
C TRP A 83 -34.23 33.31 -55.51
N TYR A 84 -33.67 32.96 -54.36
CA TYR A 84 -34.17 31.89 -53.48
C TYR A 84 -35.60 32.20 -53.02
N LYS A 85 -35.90 33.43 -52.65
CA LYS A 85 -37.25 33.85 -52.24
C LYS A 85 -38.28 33.67 -53.37
N LYS A 86 -37.97 34.14 -54.57
CA LYS A 86 -38.84 33.94 -55.74
C LYS A 86 -39.09 32.46 -56.03
N SER A 87 -38.03 31.61 -55.96
CA SER A 87 -38.15 30.20 -56.21
C SER A 87 -38.95 29.51 -55.10
N ALA A 88 -38.67 29.87 -53.82
CA ALA A 88 -39.30 29.31 -52.62
C ALA A 88 -40.81 29.63 -52.58
N GLU A 89 -41.20 30.82 -52.93
CA GLU A 89 -42.60 31.23 -53.02
C GLU A 89 -43.38 30.41 -54.06
N LYS A 90 -42.72 29.96 -55.13
CA LYS A 90 -43.30 29.04 -56.13
C LYS A 90 -43.22 27.56 -55.68
N GLY A 91 -42.71 27.34 -54.46
CA GLY A 91 -42.76 26.02 -53.83
C GLY A 91 -41.59 25.11 -54.15
N ASN A 92 -40.47 25.62 -54.69
CA ASN A 92 -39.26 24.80 -54.82
C ASN A 92 -38.71 24.48 -53.44
N ALA A 93 -38.65 23.17 -53.10
CA ALA A 93 -38.26 22.72 -51.80
C ALA A 93 -36.76 23.01 -51.44
N SER A 94 -35.88 22.94 -52.44
CA SER A 94 -34.46 23.28 -52.27
C SER A 94 -34.26 24.77 -52.03
N ALA A 95 -35.05 25.64 -52.75
CA ALA A 95 -35.02 27.08 -52.51
C ALA A 95 -35.62 27.46 -51.15
N GLN A 96 -36.67 26.79 -50.72
CA GLN A 96 -37.21 26.92 -49.34
C GLN A 96 -36.17 26.52 -48.27
N TYR A 97 -35.47 25.48 -48.50
CA TYR A 97 -34.36 25.06 -47.61
C TYR A 97 -33.25 26.12 -47.60
N ALA A 98 -32.75 26.54 -48.77
CA ALA A 98 -31.71 27.53 -48.90
C ALA A 98 -32.06 28.85 -48.21
N LEU A 99 -33.31 29.34 -48.46
CA LEU A 99 -33.82 30.57 -47.82
C LEU A 99 -33.93 30.41 -46.29
N GLY A 100 -34.35 29.23 -45.80
CA GLY A 100 -34.34 28.92 -44.37
C GLY A 100 -32.93 29.01 -43.79
N TRP A 101 -31.92 28.50 -44.51
CA TRP A 101 -30.51 28.53 -44.12
C TRP A 101 -29.96 29.97 -44.09
N MET A 102 -30.31 30.81 -45.09
CA MET A 102 -29.98 32.25 -45.13
C MET A 102 -30.53 32.98 -43.89
N TYR A 103 -31.80 32.73 -43.52
CA TYR A 103 -32.38 33.30 -42.31
C TYR A 103 -31.74 32.80 -41.02
N GLU A 104 -31.32 31.50 -40.96
CA GLU A 104 -30.69 30.92 -39.79
C GLU A 104 -29.31 31.54 -39.52
N ASN A 105 -28.53 31.81 -40.58
CA ASN A 105 -27.18 32.33 -40.47
C ASN A 105 -27.08 33.85 -40.53
N GLY A 106 -28.07 34.52 -41.15
CA GLY A 106 -28.06 35.97 -41.36
C GLY A 106 -27.24 36.37 -42.58
N GLU A 107 -27.22 35.54 -43.65
CA GLU A 107 -26.50 35.83 -44.88
C GLU A 107 -27.40 36.49 -45.92
N GLY A 108 -27.00 37.67 -46.38
CA GLY A 108 -27.76 38.49 -47.30
C GLY A 108 -29.06 39.08 -46.75
N LEU A 109 -29.36 38.81 -45.48
CA LEU A 109 -30.53 39.31 -44.73
C LEU A 109 -30.28 39.24 -43.22
N ASN A 110 -31.16 39.86 -42.42
CA ASN A 110 -31.06 39.79 -40.98
C ASN A 110 -31.40 38.39 -40.47
N LYS A 111 -30.59 37.88 -39.52
CA LYS A 111 -30.82 36.60 -38.88
C LYS A 111 -32.17 36.55 -38.19
N ASP A 112 -32.99 35.56 -38.54
CA ASP A 112 -34.32 35.35 -37.97
C ASP A 112 -34.65 33.86 -37.92
N SER A 113 -34.53 33.27 -36.71
CA SER A 113 -34.80 31.85 -36.51
C SER A 113 -36.27 31.47 -36.73
N SER A 114 -37.22 32.40 -36.54
CA SER A 114 -38.64 32.15 -36.79
C SER A 114 -38.92 32.06 -38.26
N GLN A 115 -38.33 32.94 -39.09
CA GLN A 115 -38.40 32.82 -40.53
C GLN A 115 -37.69 31.56 -41.06
N ALA A 116 -36.52 31.23 -40.49
CA ALA A 116 -35.84 29.98 -40.83
C ALA A 116 -36.73 28.77 -40.58
N TYR A 117 -37.40 28.71 -39.42
CA TYR A 117 -38.36 27.66 -39.09
C TYR A 117 -39.47 27.55 -40.12
N ILE A 118 -40.11 28.69 -40.51
CA ILE A 118 -41.21 28.70 -41.47
C ILE A 118 -40.76 28.10 -42.81
N TRP A 119 -39.59 28.51 -43.30
CA TRP A 119 -39.08 28.03 -44.58
C TRP A 119 -38.62 26.58 -44.54
N TYR A 120 -37.95 26.15 -43.48
CA TYR A 120 -37.61 24.75 -43.29
C TYR A 120 -38.85 23.87 -43.16
N LEU A 121 -39.92 24.34 -42.49
CA LEU A 121 -41.16 23.59 -42.38
C LEU A 121 -41.83 23.41 -43.75
N LYS A 122 -41.83 24.45 -44.61
CA LYS A 122 -42.36 24.38 -45.99
C LYS A 122 -41.53 23.30 -46.78
N ALA A 123 -40.24 23.38 -46.74
CA ALA A 123 -39.36 22.44 -47.45
C ALA A 123 -39.51 20.99 -46.90
N ALA A 124 -39.54 20.82 -45.56
CA ALA A 124 -39.69 19.55 -44.89
C ALA A 124 -41.01 18.84 -45.21
N LYS A 125 -42.11 19.62 -45.30
CA LYS A 125 -43.43 19.10 -45.75
C LYS A 125 -43.39 18.60 -47.18
N LYS A 126 -42.45 19.09 -48.00
CA LYS A 126 -42.24 18.63 -49.40
C LYS A 126 -41.17 17.52 -49.45
N ASN A 127 -40.91 16.86 -48.32
CA ASN A 127 -40.00 15.73 -48.19
C ASN A 127 -38.53 16.05 -48.45
N HIS A 128 -38.10 17.32 -48.23
CA HIS A 128 -36.68 17.70 -48.34
C HIS A 128 -35.92 17.25 -47.11
N ALA A 129 -35.08 16.21 -47.24
CA ALA A 129 -34.43 15.51 -46.10
C ALA A 129 -33.55 16.41 -45.25
N ALA A 130 -32.74 17.31 -45.84
CA ALA A 130 -31.92 18.25 -45.09
C ALA A 130 -32.77 19.26 -44.29
N ALA A 131 -33.90 19.74 -44.88
CA ALA A 131 -34.83 20.60 -44.16
C ALA A 131 -35.50 19.88 -42.98
N GLN A 132 -35.84 18.59 -43.15
CA GLN A 132 -36.36 17.76 -42.05
C GLN A 132 -35.33 17.63 -40.91
N THR A 133 -34.05 17.46 -41.24
CA THR A 133 -32.98 17.40 -40.24
C THR A 133 -32.85 18.73 -39.50
N ASN A 134 -32.79 19.87 -40.22
CA ASN A 134 -32.69 21.19 -39.59
C ASN A 134 -33.94 21.53 -38.76
N LEU A 135 -35.11 21.16 -39.25
CA LEU A 135 -36.36 21.33 -38.48
C LEU A 135 -36.36 20.50 -37.19
N GLY A 136 -35.89 19.25 -37.24
CA GLY A 136 -35.69 18.44 -36.06
C GLY A 136 -34.73 19.10 -35.07
N TRP A 137 -33.62 19.67 -35.55
CA TRP A 137 -32.66 20.40 -34.73
C TRP A 137 -33.28 21.67 -34.09
N MET A 138 -34.13 22.40 -34.84
CA MET A 138 -34.84 23.56 -34.30
C MET A 138 -35.79 23.17 -33.16
N TYR A 139 -36.55 22.11 -33.29
CA TYR A 139 -37.38 21.56 -32.21
C TYR A 139 -36.54 21.05 -31.03
N GLU A 140 -35.42 20.37 -31.27
CA GLU A 140 -34.54 19.87 -30.20
C GLU A 140 -33.97 21.02 -29.33
N ASN A 141 -33.61 22.15 -29.96
CA ASN A 141 -32.95 23.27 -29.31
C ASN A 141 -33.85 24.45 -28.94
N GLY A 142 -35.13 24.44 -29.37
CA GLY A 142 -36.05 25.56 -29.16
C GLY A 142 -35.66 26.84 -29.95
N LYS A 143 -35.18 26.66 -31.19
CA LYS A 143 -34.73 27.79 -32.03
C LYS A 143 -35.80 28.18 -33.01
N GLY A 144 -36.38 29.39 -32.85
CA GLY A 144 -37.45 29.89 -33.69
C GLY A 144 -38.82 29.18 -33.55
N VAL A 145 -38.88 28.19 -32.67
CA VAL A 145 -40.05 27.38 -32.33
C VAL A 145 -39.90 26.89 -30.88
N GLU A 146 -40.99 26.59 -30.21
CA GLU A 146 -40.97 25.98 -28.89
C GLU A 146 -40.28 24.61 -28.93
N LYS A 147 -39.52 24.32 -27.87
CA LYS A 147 -38.74 23.10 -27.76
C LYS A 147 -39.63 21.88 -27.60
N ASP A 148 -39.48 20.89 -28.48
CA ASP A 148 -40.23 19.65 -28.47
C ASP A 148 -39.38 18.49 -29.00
N TYR A 149 -38.94 17.60 -28.08
CA TYR A 149 -38.12 16.46 -28.45
C TYR A 149 -38.87 15.38 -29.24
N THR A 150 -40.17 15.24 -29.06
CA THR A 150 -40.99 14.27 -29.79
C THR A 150 -41.09 14.67 -31.26
N LEU A 151 -41.41 15.93 -31.50
CA LEU A 151 -41.44 16.48 -32.89
C LEU A 151 -40.02 16.45 -33.51
N ALA A 152 -38.98 16.69 -32.72
CA ALA A 152 -37.59 16.55 -33.20
C ALA A 152 -37.32 15.13 -33.71
N VAL A 153 -37.68 14.09 -32.91
CA VAL A 153 -37.57 12.70 -33.31
C VAL A 153 -38.32 12.36 -34.57
N ASP A 154 -39.57 12.84 -34.69
CA ASP A 154 -40.40 12.60 -35.89
C ASP A 154 -39.76 13.15 -37.15
N TRP A 155 -39.22 14.36 -37.09
CA TRP A 155 -38.55 14.97 -38.23
C TRP A 155 -37.21 14.31 -38.55
N TYR A 156 -36.39 13.97 -37.54
CA TYR A 156 -35.17 13.23 -37.74
C TYR A 156 -35.44 11.84 -38.34
N LYS A 157 -36.51 11.18 -37.92
CA LYS A 157 -36.93 9.88 -38.48
C LYS A 157 -37.24 9.96 -39.95
N LYS A 158 -38.04 10.95 -40.38
CA LYS A 158 -38.36 11.21 -41.79
C LYS A 158 -37.10 11.44 -42.64
N ALA A 159 -36.14 12.22 -42.12
CA ALA A 159 -34.88 12.43 -42.82
C ALA A 159 -34.01 11.18 -42.87
N ALA A 160 -33.94 10.45 -41.76
CA ALA A 160 -33.15 9.19 -41.63
C ALA A 160 -33.68 8.09 -42.56
N GLU A 161 -34.98 7.96 -42.69
CA GLU A 161 -35.63 6.99 -43.58
C GLU A 161 -35.36 7.31 -45.06
N GLN A 162 -35.16 8.57 -45.41
CA GLN A 162 -34.68 8.96 -46.74
C GLN A 162 -33.18 8.73 -46.96
N GLY A 163 -32.47 8.22 -45.96
CA GLY A 163 -31.04 7.93 -46.05
C GLY A 163 -30.13 9.13 -45.71
N GLN A 164 -30.64 10.25 -45.21
CA GLN A 164 -29.83 11.44 -44.90
C GLN A 164 -28.95 11.15 -43.68
N ALA A 165 -27.64 11.18 -43.88
CA ALA A 165 -26.65 10.73 -42.86
C ALA A 165 -26.72 11.52 -41.54
N GLU A 166 -26.95 12.83 -41.60
CA GLU A 166 -27.05 13.67 -40.40
C GLU A 166 -28.37 13.40 -39.65
N GLY A 167 -29.49 13.21 -40.38
CA GLY A 167 -30.77 12.77 -39.78
C GLY A 167 -30.64 11.41 -39.08
N GLN A 168 -29.91 10.47 -39.69
CA GLN A 168 -29.62 9.17 -39.08
C GLN A 168 -28.73 9.30 -37.83
N LEU A 169 -27.71 10.17 -37.86
CA LEU A 169 -26.89 10.49 -36.69
C LEU A 169 -27.75 11.02 -35.54
N ASN A 170 -28.54 12.07 -35.83
CA ASN A 170 -29.34 12.76 -34.82
C ASN A 170 -30.43 11.84 -34.24
N LEU A 171 -31.11 11.06 -35.07
CA LEU A 171 -32.05 10.06 -34.60
C LEU A 171 -31.37 9.02 -33.68
N GLY A 172 -30.14 8.55 -34.02
CA GLY A 172 -29.34 7.70 -33.19
C GLY A 172 -28.99 8.32 -31.84
N ILE A 173 -28.70 9.63 -31.80
CA ILE A 173 -28.45 10.37 -30.55
C ILE A 173 -29.73 10.45 -29.70
N MET A 174 -30.90 10.67 -30.30
CA MET A 174 -32.19 10.71 -29.58
C MET A 174 -32.47 9.36 -28.91
N TYR A 175 -32.35 8.23 -29.63
CA TYR A 175 -32.48 6.88 -29.04
C TYR A 175 -31.44 6.59 -27.98
N LYS A 176 -30.18 7.02 -28.15
CA LYS A 176 -29.12 6.83 -27.15
C LYS A 176 -29.43 7.58 -25.86
N SER A 177 -29.98 8.78 -25.95
CA SER A 177 -30.24 9.67 -24.82
C SER A 177 -31.60 9.47 -24.15
N GLY A 178 -32.58 8.91 -24.87
CA GLY A 178 -33.96 8.79 -24.42
C GLY A 178 -34.71 10.13 -24.45
N LYS A 179 -34.34 11.05 -25.37
CA LYS A 179 -35.00 12.34 -25.52
C LYS A 179 -36.10 12.25 -26.58
N GLY A 180 -37.35 12.49 -26.20
CA GLY A 180 -38.51 12.44 -27.10
C GLY A 180 -38.86 11.04 -27.60
N VAL A 181 -38.14 10.02 -27.17
CA VAL A 181 -38.34 8.61 -27.50
C VAL A 181 -37.74 7.75 -26.37
N ASP A 182 -38.25 6.55 -26.15
CA ASP A 182 -37.66 5.63 -25.17
C ASP A 182 -36.20 5.34 -25.51
N LYS A 183 -35.38 5.27 -24.48
CA LYS A 183 -33.96 4.97 -24.64
C LYS A 183 -33.77 3.54 -25.17
N ASP A 184 -33.24 3.44 -26.37
CA ASP A 184 -32.95 2.19 -27.04
C ASP A 184 -31.57 2.21 -27.72
N LEU A 185 -30.60 1.55 -27.07
CA LEU A 185 -29.22 1.55 -27.56
C LEU A 185 -29.04 0.71 -28.85
N LEU A 186 -29.88 -0.30 -29.06
CA LEU A 186 -29.82 -1.12 -30.27
C LEU A 186 -30.31 -0.33 -31.49
N GLN A 187 -31.41 0.38 -31.33
CA GLN A 187 -31.90 1.34 -32.36
C GLN A 187 -30.85 2.43 -32.63
N ALA A 188 -30.23 2.97 -31.56
CA ALA A 188 -29.18 3.96 -31.72
C ALA A 188 -28.01 3.43 -32.55
N ILE A 189 -27.54 2.23 -32.28
CA ILE A 189 -26.46 1.58 -33.04
C ILE A 189 -26.89 1.40 -34.52
N SER A 190 -28.08 0.89 -34.76
CA SER A 190 -28.57 0.66 -36.12
C SER A 190 -28.56 1.96 -36.95
N TRP A 191 -29.02 3.07 -36.37
CA TRP A 191 -29.01 4.35 -37.06
C TRP A 191 -27.60 4.95 -37.19
N PHE A 192 -26.75 4.82 -36.17
CA PHE A 192 -25.34 5.20 -36.26
C PHE A 192 -24.59 4.40 -37.34
N GLU A 193 -24.85 3.10 -37.50
CA GLU A 193 -24.21 2.29 -38.53
C GLU A 193 -24.57 2.77 -39.93
N LYS A 194 -25.86 3.06 -40.19
CA LYS A 194 -26.31 3.63 -41.47
C LYS A 194 -25.61 4.94 -41.78
N SER A 195 -25.50 5.85 -40.81
CA SER A 195 -24.82 7.14 -40.95
C SER A 195 -23.30 6.98 -41.12
N ALA A 196 -22.68 6.08 -40.32
CA ALA A 196 -21.25 5.87 -40.33
C ALA A 196 -20.71 5.23 -41.62
N VAL A 197 -21.50 4.34 -42.25
CA VAL A 197 -21.19 3.75 -43.56
C VAL A 197 -21.15 4.81 -44.65
N GLN A 198 -22.01 5.83 -44.59
CA GLN A 198 -21.97 6.99 -45.47
C GLN A 198 -20.79 7.92 -45.17
N GLY A 199 -20.01 7.63 -44.13
CA GLY A 199 -18.80 8.36 -43.78
C GLY A 199 -19.01 9.48 -42.79
N ASN A 200 -20.13 9.56 -42.08
CA ASN A 200 -20.29 10.51 -40.99
C ASN A 200 -19.37 10.20 -39.84
N THR A 201 -18.42 11.09 -39.52
CA THR A 201 -17.35 10.86 -38.52
C THR A 201 -17.88 10.88 -37.11
N ASN A 202 -18.94 11.65 -36.82
CA ASN A 202 -19.58 11.68 -35.50
C ASN A 202 -20.32 10.36 -35.22
N ALA A 203 -20.96 9.76 -36.24
CA ALA A 203 -21.58 8.45 -36.12
C ALA A 203 -20.50 7.36 -35.88
N GLN A 204 -19.39 7.42 -36.61
CA GLN A 204 -18.24 6.52 -36.41
C GLN A 204 -17.64 6.64 -34.99
N LEU A 205 -17.50 7.87 -34.47
CA LEU A 205 -17.08 8.12 -33.09
C LEU A 205 -18.09 7.52 -32.10
N ASN A 206 -19.38 7.79 -32.26
CA ASN A 206 -20.42 7.27 -31.37
C ASN A 206 -20.42 5.73 -31.32
N LEU A 207 -20.30 5.06 -32.43
CA LEU A 207 -20.16 3.60 -32.49
C LEU A 207 -18.89 3.13 -31.76
N GLY A 208 -17.76 3.79 -32.01
CA GLY A 208 -16.51 3.48 -31.34
C GLY A 208 -16.60 3.60 -29.82
N VAL A 209 -17.25 4.64 -29.33
CA VAL A 209 -17.46 4.87 -27.89
C VAL A 209 -18.46 3.87 -27.28
N ILE A 210 -19.55 3.57 -28.00
CA ILE A 210 -20.56 2.60 -27.53
C ILE A 210 -19.95 1.22 -27.38
N TYR A 211 -19.22 0.72 -28.39
CA TYR A 211 -18.58 -0.58 -28.33
C TYR A 211 -17.42 -0.66 -27.33
N LYS A 212 -16.81 0.46 -26.97
CA LYS A 212 -15.77 0.55 -25.92
C LYS A 212 -16.33 0.43 -24.51
N ASN A 213 -17.54 0.96 -24.25
CA ASN A 213 -18.08 1.14 -22.91
C ASN A 213 -19.14 0.07 -22.57
N LYS A 214 -19.21 -0.32 -21.28
CA LYS A 214 -20.18 -1.28 -20.77
C LYS A 214 -21.55 -0.63 -20.53
N ASN A 215 -22.22 -0.20 -21.60
CA ASN A 215 -23.51 0.51 -21.52
C ASN A 215 -24.72 -0.43 -21.70
N GLY A 216 -24.75 -1.55 -20.95
CA GLY A 216 -25.81 -2.55 -21.05
C GLY A 216 -25.63 -3.57 -22.19
N LEU A 217 -24.57 -3.42 -23.00
CA LEU A 217 -24.18 -4.36 -24.06
C LEU A 217 -22.83 -5.00 -23.73
N ARG A 218 -22.55 -6.14 -24.40
CA ARG A 218 -21.23 -6.76 -24.36
C ARG A 218 -20.21 -5.83 -25.01
N VAL A 219 -19.14 -5.52 -24.29
CA VAL A 219 -18.02 -4.71 -24.81
C VAL A 219 -17.38 -5.43 -26.00
N ASP A 220 -17.21 -4.71 -27.12
CA ASP A 220 -16.54 -5.19 -28.33
C ASP A 220 -15.45 -4.18 -28.76
N TYR A 221 -14.27 -4.36 -28.21
CA TYR A 221 -13.14 -3.49 -28.53
C TYR A 221 -12.68 -3.59 -29.98
N THR A 222 -12.93 -4.71 -30.66
CA THR A 222 -12.55 -4.90 -32.07
C THR A 222 -13.41 -4.00 -32.96
N LYS A 223 -14.73 -3.99 -32.75
CA LYS A 223 -15.63 -3.05 -33.44
C LYS A 223 -15.35 -1.60 -33.07
N SER A 224 -15.03 -1.31 -31.80
CA SER A 224 -14.61 0.02 -31.38
C SER A 224 -13.40 0.51 -32.18
N VAL A 225 -12.34 -0.29 -32.26
CA VAL A 225 -11.13 0.03 -33.05
C VAL A 225 -11.47 0.26 -34.52
N TYR A 226 -12.33 -0.59 -35.11
CA TYR A 226 -12.71 -0.45 -36.51
C TYR A 226 -13.33 0.90 -36.82
N TRP A 227 -14.33 1.29 -36.05
CA TRP A 227 -15.03 2.55 -36.29
C TRP A 227 -14.18 3.78 -35.95
N LEU A 228 -13.42 3.73 -34.84
CA LEU A 228 -12.52 4.83 -34.48
C LEU A 228 -11.41 5.04 -35.51
N LYS A 229 -10.85 3.98 -36.10
CA LYS A 229 -9.88 4.12 -37.20
C LYS A 229 -10.46 4.84 -38.39
N LYS A 230 -11.73 4.56 -38.74
CA LYS A 230 -12.40 5.28 -39.84
C LYS A 230 -12.58 6.77 -39.56
N ALA A 231 -12.98 7.12 -38.32
CA ALA A 231 -13.08 8.50 -37.89
C ALA A 231 -11.72 9.21 -37.83
N VAL A 232 -10.68 8.52 -37.37
CA VAL A 232 -9.31 9.04 -37.35
C VAL A 232 -8.76 9.26 -38.74
N ALA A 233 -9.09 8.42 -39.71
CA ALA A 233 -8.71 8.62 -41.12
C ALA A 233 -9.30 9.90 -41.73
N LYS A 234 -10.38 10.42 -41.15
CA LYS A 234 -10.98 11.71 -41.49
C LYS A 234 -10.61 12.81 -40.47
N ASP A 235 -9.53 12.61 -39.76
CA ASP A 235 -8.87 13.59 -38.87
C ASP A 235 -9.71 14.06 -37.67
N HIS A 236 -10.61 13.17 -37.14
CA HIS A 236 -11.48 13.48 -36.01
C HIS A 236 -10.74 13.39 -34.67
N SER A 237 -10.56 14.51 -33.95
CA SER A 237 -9.71 14.61 -32.73
C SER A 237 -10.18 13.73 -31.57
N SER A 238 -11.48 13.72 -31.26
CA SER A 238 -12.02 12.88 -30.18
C SER A 238 -11.88 11.37 -30.48
N ALA A 239 -11.93 10.99 -31.77
CA ALA A 239 -11.68 9.60 -32.16
C ALA A 239 -10.19 9.23 -31.99
N MET A 240 -9.28 10.16 -32.25
CA MET A 240 -7.84 9.95 -31.97
C MET A 240 -7.61 9.69 -30.50
N THR A 241 -8.21 10.47 -29.61
CA THR A 241 -8.09 10.26 -28.14
C THR A 241 -8.63 8.89 -27.72
N ASN A 242 -9.81 8.51 -28.22
CA ASN A 242 -10.39 7.21 -27.89
C ASN A 242 -9.59 6.02 -28.45
N LEU A 243 -9.08 6.14 -29.67
CA LEU A 243 -8.22 5.10 -30.27
C LEU A 243 -6.85 5.04 -29.56
N GLY A 244 -6.31 6.18 -29.15
CA GLY A 244 -5.10 6.27 -28.33
C GLY A 244 -5.27 5.49 -27.02
N TRP A 245 -6.41 5.64 -26.35
CA TRP A 245 -6.71 4.88 -25.13
C TRP A 245 -6.76 3.36 -25.38
N LEU A 246 -7.31 2.92 -26.51
CA LEU A 246 -7.33 1.49 -26.86
C LEU A 246 -5.91 0.93 -27.10
N TYR A 247 -5.03 1.69 -27.75
CA TYR A 247 -3.62 1.30 -27.90
C TYR A 247 -2.87 1.34 -26.57
N GLU A 248 -3.12 2.34 -25.72
CA GLU A 248 -2.47 2.45 -24.39
C GLU A 248 -2.78 1.24 -23.50
N ASN A 249 -4.03 0.74 -23.58
CA ASN A 249 -4.51 -0.33 -22.70
C ASN A 249 -4.52 -1.73 -23.35
N GLY A 250 -4.11 -1.86 -24.60
CA GLY A 250 -4.12 -3.14 -25.32
C GLY A 250 -5.51 -3.74 -25.49
N LYS A 251 -6.53 -2.90 -25.73
CA LYS A 251 -7.94 -3.32 -25.86
C LYS A 251 -8.36 -3.37 -27.32
N GLY A 252 -8.63 -4.58 -27.83
CA GLY A 252 -8.99 -4.82 -29.25
C GLY A 252 -7.83 -4.64 -30.25
N VAL A 253 -6.67 -4.25 -29.74
CA VAL A 253 -5.37 -4.13 -30.44
C VAL A 253 -4.25 -4.50 -29.50
N ALA A 254 -3.08 -4.86 -30.01
CA ALA A 254 -1.88 -5.00 -29.18
C ALA A 254 -1.54 -3.66 -28.49
N GLN A 255 -1.08 -3.70 -27.25
CA GLN A 255 -0.66 -2.51 -26.51
C GLN A 255 0.50 -1.82 -27.24
N ASP A 256 0.38 -0.53 -27.47
CA ASP A 256 1.38 0.24 -28.19
C ASP A 256 1.37 1.71 -27.68
N TYR A 257 2.24 1.99 -26.72
CA TYR A 257 2.34 3.34 -26.14
C TYR A 257 2.82 4.40 -27.15
N ILE A 258 3.62 4.01 -28.16
CA ILE A 258 4.14 4.95 -29.17
C ILE A 258 2.97 5.42 -30.06
N LYS A 259 2.14 4.48 -30.53
CA LYS A 259 0.92 4.83 -31.30
C LYS A 259 -0.06 5.61 -30.47
N ALA A 260 -0.25 5.25 -29.19
CA ALA A 260 -1.11 5.99 -28.28
C ALA A 260 -0.65 7.45 -28.16
N ALA A 261 0.64 7.69 -27.86
CA ALA A 261 1.21 9.02 -27.72
C ALA A 261 1.10 9.84 -29.03
N ALA A 262 1.32 9.22 -30.18
CA ALA A 262 1.18 9.88 -31.47
C ALA A 262 -0.27 10.33 -31.76
N LEU A 263 -1.25 9.50 -31.40
CA LEU A 263 -2.67 9.83 -31.54
C LEU A 263 -3.09 10.95 -30.56
N TYR A 264 -2.67 10.86 -29.29
CA TYR A 264 -2.91 11.92 -28.31
C TYR A 264 -2.25 13.23 -28.72
N LYS A 265 -1.03 13.18 -29.30
CA LYS A 265 -0.36 14.38 -29.82
C LYS A 265 -1.18 15.07 -30.91
N LYS A 266 -1.66 14.32 -31.90
CA LYS A 266 -2.52 14.87 -32.96
C LYS A 266 -3.81 15.47 -32.42
N ALA A 267 -4.47 14.80 -31.47
CA ALA A 267 -5.66 15.33 -30.82
C ALA A 267 -5.36 16.60 -30.00
N ALA A 268 -4.26 16.61 -29.28
CA ALA A 268 -3.82 17.73 -28.44
C ALA A 268 -3.46 18.98 -29.28
N GLU A 269 -2.79 18.80 -30.42
CA GLU A 269 -2.44 19.85 -31.35
C GLU A 269 -3.68 20.48 -32.00
N LYS A 270 -4.78 19.71 -32.11
CA LYS A 270 -6.11 20.22 -32.53
C LYS A 270 -6.90 20.88 -31.38
N GLY A 271 -6.29 21.03 -30.22
CA GLY A 271 -6.90 21.71 -29.07
C GLY A 271 -7.83 20.84 -28.22
N GLN A 272 -7.93 19.52 -28.49
CA GLN A 272 -8.85 18.64 -27.76
C GLN A 272 -8.36 18.42 -26.32
N PRO A 273 -9.14 18.80 -25.26
CA PRO A 273 -8.66 18.85 -23.88
C PRO A 273 -8.22 17.48 -23.33
N GLU A 274 -9.00 16.42 -23.62
CA GLU A 274 -8.66 15.07 -23.17
C GLU A 274 -7.42 14.51 -23.90
N GLY A 275 -7.21 14.92 -25.16
CA GLY A 275 -5.98 14.61 -25.89
C GLY A 275 -4.77 15.29 -25.27
N GLN A 276 -4.89 16.55 -24.86
CA GLN A 276 -3.86 17.31 -24.16
C GLN A 276 -3.56 16.70 -22.78
N LEU A 277 -4.59 16.34 -22.01
CA LEU A 277 -4.45 15.65 -20.73
C LEU A 277 -3.67 14.35 -20.90
N ASN A 278 -4.13 13.48 -21.81
CA ASN A 278 -3.51 12.17 -22.00
C ASN A 278 -2.06 12.28 -22.50
N LEU A 279 -1.78 13.22 -23.40
CA LEU A 279 -0.41 13.48 -23.84
C LEU A 279 0.47 13.96 -22.67
N GLY A 280 -0.06 14.83 -21.82
CA GLY A 280 0.60 15.26 -20.58
C GLY A 280 0.94 14.06 -19.67
N ILE A 281 0.00 13.12 -19.49
CA ILE A 281 0.21 11.88 -18.74
C ILE A 281 1.30 11.01 -19.38
N MET A 282 1.32 10.90 -20.72
CA MET A 282 2.35 10.15 -21.44
C MET A 282 3.76 10.72 -21.17
N TYR A 283 3.92 12.05 -21.26
CA TYR A 283 5.18 12.71 -20.93
C TYR A 283 5.56 12.58 -19.45
N ASN A 284 4.59 12.71 -18.54
CA ASN A 284 4.85 12.57 -17.09
C ASN A 284 5.34 11.17 -16.70
N LYS A 285 4.80 10.13 -17.37
CA LYS A 285 5.13 8.73 -17.09
C LYS A 285 6.23 8.14 -17.99
N GLY A 286 6.66 8.83 -19.02
CA GLY A 286 7.62 8.31 -20.01
C GLY A 286 7.07 7.13 -20.83
N ARG A 287 5.77 7.12 -21.15
CA ARG A 287 5.13 6.05 -21.90
C ARG A 287 5.00 6.40 -23.38
N GLY A 288 5.68 5.66 -24.25
CA GLY A 288 5.67 5.90 -25.69
C GLY A 288 6.37 7.18 -26.12
N VAL A 289 6.86 7.96 -25.17
CA VAL A 289 7.70 9.16 -25.33
C VAL A 289 8.70 9.19 -24.17
N SER A 290 9.83 9.87 -24.34
CA SER A 290 10.76 10.11 -23.22
C SER A 290 10.08 10.92 -22.12
N GLN A 291 10.32 10.57 -20.86
CA GLN A 291 9.78 11.30 -19.73
C GLN A 291 10.24 12.75 -19.76
N ASP A 292 9.28 13.68 -19.67
CA ASP A 292 9.55 15.10 -19.74
C ASP A 292 8.46 15.86 -18.94
N ASN A 293 8.79 16.21 -17.72
CA ASN A 293 7.84 16.90 -16.84
C ASN A 293 7.51 18.32 -17.30
N GLN A 294 8.41 19.01 -18.01
CA GLN A 294 8.14 20.35 -18.53
C GLN A 294 7.11 20.29 -19.66
N LYS A 295 7.26 19.33 -20.58
CA LYS A 295 6.23 19.10 -21.62
C LYS A 295 4.92 18.63 -21.02
N ALA A 296 4.95 17.74 -20.00
CA ALA A 296 3.74 17.35 -19.29
C ALA A 296 3.01 18.56 -18.71
N PHE A 297 3.75 19.44 -18.02
CA PHE A 297 3.20 20.68 -17.47
C PHE A 297 2.54 21.56 -18.54
N LEU A 298 3.19 21.78 -19.68
CA LEU A 298 2.64 22.59 -20.76
C LEU A 298 1.32 22.02 -21.31
N TRP A 299 1.23 20.72 -21.50
CA TRP A 299 0.03 20.09 -22.02
C TRP A 299 -1.09 20.04 -20.98
N PHE A 300 -0.79 19.73 -19.73
CA PHE A 300 -1.78 19.84 -18.64
C PHE A 300 -2.31 21.27 -18.50
N LYS A 301 -1.44 22.28 -18.62
CA LYS A 301 -1.85 23.69 -18.54
C LYS A 301 -2.86 24.04 -19.62
N LYS A 302 -2.62 23.65 -20.87
CA LYS A 302 -3.55 23.89 -21.98
C LYS A 302 -4.92 23.24 -21.73
N ALA A 303 -4.94 22.00 -21.22
CA ALA A 303 -6.20 21.31 -20.89
C ALA A 303 -6.89 21.94 -19.67
N ALA A 304 -6.13 22.35 -18.65
CA ALA A 304 -6.65 22.98 -17.44
C ALA A 304 -7.26 24.37 -17.70
N GLU A 305 -6.67 25.15 -18.60
CA GLU A 305 -7.18 26.44 -19.05
C GLU A 305 -8.51 26.30 -19.79
N GLN A 306 -8.75 25.17 -20.44
CA GLN A 306 -10.05 24.82 -21.05
C GLN A 306 -11.08 24.30 -20.02
N GLY A 307 -10.72 24.24 -18.72
CA GLY A 307 -11.63 23.89 -17.64
C GLY A 307 -11.64 22.40 -17.29
N LEU A 308 -10.78 21.55 -17.87
CA LEU A 308 -10.75 20.13 -17.57
C LEU A 308 -10.23 19.90 -16.15
N ALA A 309 -11.10 19.46 -15.24
CA ALA A 309 -10.83 19.34 -13.81
C ALA A 309 -9.66 18.41 -13.48
N GLU A 310 -9.53 17.29 -14.19
CA GLU A 310 -8.42 16.35 -14.01
C GLU A 310 -7.07 16.99 -14.41
N ALA A 311 -7.04 17.82 -15.44
CA ALA A 311 -5.85 18.58 -15.82
C ALA A 311 -5.51 19.65 -14.78
N GLN A 312 -6.52 20.34 -14.22
CA GLN A 312 -6.35 21.31 -13.13
C GLN A 312 -5.76 20.64 -11.89
N LEU A 313 -6.24 19.44 -11.52
CA LEU A 313 -5.67 18.64 -10.45
C LEU A 313 -4.18 18.30 -10.72
N ASN A 314 -3.86 17.82 -11.92
CA ASN A 314 -2.49 17.49 -12.30
C ASN A 314 -1.54 18.71 -12.22
N ILE A 315 -1.97 19.87 -12.69
CA ILE A 315 -1.21 21.13 -12.57
C ILE A 315 -0.99 21.49 -11.10
N GLY A 316 -2.02 21.40 -10.27
CA GLY A 316 -1.90 21.60 -8.82
C GLY A 316 -0.86 20.68 -8.20
N ILE A 317 -0.86 19.40 -8.56
CA ILE A 317 0.14 18.41 -8.11
C ILE A 317 1.55 18.78 -8.60
N MET A 318 1.70 19.24 -9.84
CA MET A 318 2.99 19.65 -10.39
C MET A 318 3.57 20.85 -9.65
N TYR A 319 2.76 21.86 -9.34
CA TYR A 319 3.18 22.99 -8.50
C TYR A 319 3.48 22.59 -7.06
N LYS A 320 2.72 21.63 -6.48
CA LYS A 320 2.93 21.12 -5.11
C LYS A 320 4.29 20.45 -4.92
N PHE A 321 4.79 19.75 -5.96
CA PHE A 321 6.01 18.95 -5.89
C PHE A 321 7.17 19.48 -6.75
N GLY A 322 7.03 20.62 -7.39
CA GLY A 322 8.07 21.18 -8.26
C GLY A 322 8.40 20.31 -9.48
N ARG A 323 7.39 19.62 -10.07
CA ARG A 323 7.62 18.71 -11.19
C ARG A 323 7.46 19.42 -12.53
N GLY A 324 8.57 19.68 -13.22
CA GLY A 324 8.58 20.40 -14.50
C GLY A 324 8.25 21.90 -14.40
N VAL A 325 8.11 22.41 -13.20
CA VAL A 325 7.87 23.80 -12.82
C VAL A 325 8.38 23.99 -11.40
N ASP A 326 8.77 25.19 -11.00
CA ASP A 326 9.18 25.48 -9.63
C ASP A 326 8.05 25.24 -8.64
N GLU A 327 8.41 24.69 -7.47
CA GLU A 327 7.44 24.45 -6.39
C GLU A 327 6.75 25.77 -6.00
N ASN A 328 5.42 25.74 -5.97
CA ASN A 328 4.64 26.89 -5.61
C ASN A 328 3.26 26.50 -5.04
N TYR A 329 3.18 26.50 -3.73
CA TYR A 329 1.97 26.07 -3.02
C TYR A 329 0.77 26.99 -3.25
N THR A 330 0.99 28.29 -3.39
CA THR A 330 -0.09 29.25 -3.67
C THR A 330 -0.74 28.96 -5.05
N LYS A 331 0.09 28.71 -6.06
CA LYS A 331 -0.42 28.29 -7.38
C LYS A 331 -1.05 26.90 -7.33
N ALA A 332 -0.52 25.99 -6.51
CA ALA A 332 -1.11 24.67 -6.31
C ALA A 332 -2.55 24.79 -5.76
N ILE A 333 -2.76 25.59 -4.73
CA ILE A 333 -4.10 25.88 -4.17
C ILE A 333 -5.03 26.47 -5.21
N PHE A 334 -4.57 27.46 -5.98
CA PHE A 334 -5.36 28.05 -7.05
C PHE A 334 -5.91 27.00 -8.02
N TRP A 335 -5.06 26.03 -8.40
CA TRP A 335 -5.46 24.99 -9.34
C TRP A 335 -6.25 23.86 -8.69
N PHE A 336 -6.13 23.60 -7.38
CA PHE A 336 -6.96 22.64 -6.67
C PHE A 336 -8.38 23.15 -6.37
N ASN A 337 -8.60 24.46 -6.20
CA ASN A 337 -9.88 25.01 -5.78
C ASN A 337 -11.02 24.64 -6.73
N LYS A 338 -10.89 24.91 -8.03
CA LYS A 338 -11.95 24.61 -9.01
C LYS A 338 -12.38 23.14 -9.04
N PRO A 339 -11.46 22.17 -9.21
CA PRO A 339 -11.85 20.77 -9.17
C PRO A 339 -12.39 20.34 -7.80
N ALA A 340 -11.90 20.91 -6.68
CA ALA A 340 -12.42 20.61 -5.35
C ALA A 340 -13.86 21.09 -5.16
N GLU A 341 -14.20 22.27 -5.65
CA GLU A 341 -15.57 22.82 -5.68
C GLU A 341 -16.50 21.98 -6.57
N GLN A 342 -15.98 21.41 -7.66
CA GLN A 342 -16.70 20.47 -8.53
C GLN A 342 -16.86 19.07 -7.91
N GLY A 343 -16.33 18.83 -6.71
CA GLY A 343 -16.48 17.57 -5.99
C GLY A 343 -15.35 16.56 -6.19
N PHE A 344 -14.25 16.91 -6.85
CA PHE A 344 -13.12 15.97 -7.01
C PHE A 344 -12.45 15.68 -5.68
N ALA A 345 -12.64 14.46 -5.16
CA ALA A 345 -12.17 14.04 -3.85
C ALA A 345 -10.65 14.16 -3.68
N GLU A 346 -9.88 13.92 -4.75
CA GLU A 346 -8.42 14.04 -4.69
C GLU A 346 -7.97 15.50 -4.55
N ALA A 347 -8.64 16.44 -5.24
CA ALA A 347 -8.39 17.88 -5.10
C ALA A 347 -8.76 18.37 -3.70
N GLN A 348 -9.91 17.93 -3.17
CA GLN A 348 -10.34 18.21 -1.80
C GLN A 348 -9.34 17.69 -0.77
N THR A 349 -8.81 16.48 -0.99
CA THR A 349 -7.77 15.88 -0.13
C THR A 349 -6.48 16.71 -0.16
N ASN A 350 -6.07 17.19 -1.34
CA ASN A 350 -4.90 18.04 -1.45
C ASN A 350 -5.10 19.42 -0.79
N LEU A 351 -6.26 20.04 -0.91
CA LEU A 351 -6.59 21.27 -0.20
C LEU A 351 -6.58 21.04 1.33
N GLY A 352 -7.18 19.97 1.81
CA GLY A 352 -7.12 19.58 3.22
C GLY A 352 -5.68 19.49 3.71
N TRP A 353 -4.80 18.89 2.93
CA TRP A 353 -3.37 18.82 3.23
C TRP A 353 -2.70 20.19 3.26
N MET A 354 -3.01 21.08 2.31
CA MET A 354 -2.48 22.44 2.27
C MET A 354 -2.82 23.22 3.55
N TYR A 355 -4.08 23.17 3.97
CA TYR A 355 -4.55 23.81 5.20
C TYR A 355 -3.99 23.14 6.46
N GLU A 356 -3.84 21.81 6.49
CA GLU A 356 -3.27 21.08 7.64
C GLU A 356 -1.83 21.50 7.92
N TYR A 357 -1.03 21.70 6.87
CA TYR A 357 0.40 22.00 7.01
C TYR A 357 0.78 23.47 6.77
N GLY A 358 -0.20 24.34 6.50
CA GLY A 358 0.06 25.76 6.24
C GLY A 358 0.91 25.99 4.99
N LYS A 359 0.69 25.20 3.94
CA LYS A 359 1.48 25.27 2.71
C LYS A 359 0.79 26.14 1.68
N GLY A 360 1.34 27.35 1.43
CA GLY A 360 0.78 28.35 0.52
C GLY A 360 -0.49 29.05 1.03
N VAL A 361 -0.88 28.78 2.26
CA VAL A 361 -2.01 29.35 2.99
C VAL A 361 -1.72 29.28 4.48
N GLU A 362 -2.34 30.13 5.30
CA GLU A 362 -2.24 30.01 6.75
C GLU A 362 -2.78 28.66 7.25
N GLN A 363 -2.06 28.05 8.20
CA GLN A 363 -2.46 26.77 8.77
C GLN A 363 -3.84 26.87 9.43
N ASN A 364 -4.76 26.00 9.02
CA ASN A 364 -6.10 25.96 9.56
C ASN A 364 -6.63 24.53 9.60
N TYR A 365 -6.59 23.91 10.76
CA TYR A 365 -7.05 22.53 10.94
C TYR A 365 -8.56 22.36 10.74
N LEU A 366 -9.38 23.38 11.02
CA LEU A 366 -10.84 23.28 10.82
C LEU A 366 -11.18 23.27 9.33
N GLU A 367 -10.52 24.13 8.54
CA GLU A 367 -10.64 24.09 7.08
C GLU A 367 -10.11 22.76 6.50
N ALA A 368 -8.97 22.26 7.02
CA ALA A 368 -8.45 20.97 6.63
C ALA A 368 -9.46 19.83 6.87
N ILE A 369 -10.06 19.81 8.07
CA ILE A 369 -11.11 18.83 8.42
C ILE A 369 -12.31 18.95 7.48
N SER A 370 -12.75 20.16 7.15
CA SER A 370 -13.85 20.42 6.25
C SER A 370 -13.60 19.80 4.86
N TRP A 371 -12.43 20.10 4.28
CA TRP A 371 -12.06 19.56 2.97
C TRP A 371 -11.85 18.05 2.98
N TYR A 372 -11.15 17.53 4.00
CA TYR A 372 -10.98 16.08 4.15
C TYR A 372 -12.31 15.36 4.31
N LYS A 373 -13.27 15.95 5.06
CA LYS A 373 -14.60 15.35 5.23
C LYS A 373 -15.36 15.25 3.92
N LYS A 374 -15.35 16.29 3.11
CA LYS A 374 -15.97 16.26 1.78
C LYS A 374 -15.40 15.14 0.89
N ALA A 375 -14.08 14.95 0.93
CA ALA A 375 -13.42 13.86 0.20
C ALA A 375 -13.70 12.48 0.81
N ALA A 376 -13.66 12.38 2.14
CA ALA A 376 -13.87 11.14 2.88
C ALA A 376 -15.29 10.59 2.72
N ASP A 377 -16.29 11.46 2.67
CA ASP A 377 -17.70 11.12 2.45
C ASP A 377 -17.92 10.54 1.03
N GLN A 378 -17.04 10.85 0.07
CA GLN A 378 -17.00 10.24 -1.26
C GLN A 378 -16.20 8.93 -1.31
N GLY A 379 -15.70 8.43 -0.17
CA GLY A 379 -14.92 7.19 -0.09
C GLY A 379 -13.42 7.37 -0.33
N ASN A 380 -12.88 8.59 -0.36
CA ASN A 380 -11.44 8.79 -0.49
C ASN A 380 -10.71 8.31 0.78
N THR A 381 -10.02 7.18 0.69
CA THR A 381 -9.37 6.52 1.82
C THR A 381 -8.21 7.34 2.40
N THR A 382 -7.52 8.14 1.59
CA THR A 382 -6.46 9.04 2.07
C THR A 382 -7.03 10.13 2.98
N ALA A 383 -8.15 10.75 2.58
CA ALA A 383 -8.84 11.74 3.39
C ALA A 383 -9.38 11.13 4.69
N GLN A 384 -9.93 9.90 4.63
CA GLN A 384 -10.40 9.17 5.81
C GLN A 384 -9.26 8.91 6.80
N LEU A 385 -8.08 8.48 6.32
CA LEU A 385 -6.91 8.29 7.16
C LEU A 385 -6.38 9.60 7.74
N ASN A 386 -6.37 10.69 6.97
CA ASN A 386 -5.93 12.00 7.46
C ASN A 386 -6.86 12.52 8.57
N LEU A 387 -8.18 12.36 8.42
CA LEU A 387 -9.14 12.66 9.49
C LEU A 387 -8.88 11.82 10.74
N SER A 388 -8.64 10.52 10.56
CA SER A 388 -8.27 9.64 11.67
C SER A 388 -7.03 10.17 12.41
N LEU A 389 -5.97 10.58 11.70
CA LEU A 389 -4.77 11.13 12.31
C LEU A 389 -5.03 12.48 13.03
N ILE A 390 -5.83 13.35 12.44
CA ILE A 390 -6.21 14.63 13.07
C ILE A 390 -6.90 14.39 14.41
N TYR A 391 -7.88 13.48 14.48
CA TYR A 391 -8.57 13.15 15.73
C TYR A 391 -7.69 12.36 16.71
N LYS A 392 -6.77 11.51 16.23
CA LYS A 392 -5.80 10.78 17.06
C LYS A 392 -4.87 11.72 17.83
N TYR A 393 -4.37 12.76 17.15
CA TYR A 393 -3.41 13.70 17.74
C TYR A 393 -4.06 14.94 18.34
N GLY A 394 -5.34 15.19 18.07
CA GLY A 394 -6.05 16.38 18.55
C GLY A 394 -5.62 17.65 17.85
N LYS A 395 -5.38 17.61 16.53
CA LYS A 395 -4.95 18.78 15.75
C LYS A 395 -6.14 19.70 15.45
N GLY A 396 -6.17 20.88 16.10
CA GLY A 396 -7.26 21.84 15.96
C GLY A 396 -8.61 21.39 16.54
N VAL A 397 -8.68 20.19 17.08
CA VAL A 397 -9.84 19.60 17.75
C VAL A 397 -9.36 18.75 18.93
N SER A 398 -10.22 18.41 19.88
CA SER A 398 -9.88 17.46 20.94
C SER A 398 -9.62 16.07 20.38
N LYS A 399 -8.74 15.31 21.07
CA LYS A 399 -8.53 13.87 20.74
C LYS A 399 -9.84 13.12 20.88
N ASP A 400 -10.16 12.28 19.89
CA ASP A 400 -11.42 11.54 19.83
C ASP A 400 -11.19 10.17 19.18
N TYR A 401 -10.96 9.16 20.01
CA TYR A 401 -10.69 7.79 19.50
C TYR A 401 -11.93 7.13 18.89
N GLY A 402 -13.16 7.57 19.23
CA GLY A 402 -14.38 7.12 18.56
C GLY A 402 -14.41 7.55 17.10
N LYS A 403 -14.01 8.82 16.80
CA LYS A 403 -13.86 9.29 15.42
C LYS A 403 -12.66 8.66 14.71
N VAL A 404 -11.56 8.37 15.43
CA VAL A 404 -10.43 7.59 14.88
C VAL A 404 -10.93 6.23 14.41
N PHE A 405 -11.70 5.53 15.25
CA PHE A 405 -12.28 4.24 14.90
C PHE A 405 -13.23 4.34 13.70
N TYR A 406 -14.14 5.32 13.71
CA TYR A 406 -15.10 5.54 12.62
C TYR A 406 -14.40 5.70 11.26
N TRP A 407 -13.41 6.60 11.18
CA TRP A 407 -12.74 6.88 9.91
C TRP A 407 -11.83 5.74 9.44
N ASN A 408 -11.14 5.06 10.38
CA ASN A 408 -10.39 3.85 10.02
C ASN A 408 -11.33 2.73 9.53
N SER A 409 -12.53 2.57 10.14
CA SER A 409 -13.52 1.58 9.69
C SER A 409 -13.96 1.85 8.25
N LYS A 410 -14.28 3.10 7.94
CA LYS A 410 -14.63 3.50 6.56
C LYS A 410 -13.52 3.21 5.55
N ALA A 411 -12.28 3.57 5.88
CA ALA A 411 -11.15 3.30 5.00
C ALA A 411 -10.86 1.79 4.86
N ALA A 412 -11.03 1.03 5.92
CA ALA A 412 -10.82 -0.42 5.92
C ALA A 412 -11.90 -1.19 5.14
N GLU A 413 -13.16 -0.73 5.18
CA GLU A 413 -14.26 -1.24 4.34
C GLU A 413 -13.95 -1.08 2.84
N HIS A 414 -13.25 -0.01 2.45
CA HIS A 414 -12.74 0.19 1.09
C HIS A 414 -11.44 -0.59 0.79
N GLY A 415 -11.03 -1.47 1.71
CA GLY A 415 -9.88 -2.35 1.50
C GLY A 415 -8.52 -1.74 1.82
N ASN A 416 -8.42 -0.54 2.37
CA ASN A 416 -7.13 0.09 2.65
C ASN A 416 -6.35 -0.69 3.72
N PRO A 417 -5.14 -1.21 3.43
CA PRO A 417 -4.39 -2.07 4.37
C PRO A 417 -3.89 -1.32 5.61
N VAL A 418 -3.58 -0.03 5.50
CA VAL A 418 -3.15 0.79 6.66
C VAL A 418 -4.31 0.98 7.63
N ALA A 419 -5.52 1.24 7.12
CA ALA A 419 -6.71 1.36 7.94
C ALA A 419 -7.09 0.03 8.61
N GLN A 420 -6.96 -1.08 7.89
CA GLN A 420 -7.18 -2.42 8.43
C GLN A 420 -6.18 -2.73 9.56
N TYR A 421 -4.91 -2.41 9.37
CA TYR A 421 -3.90 -2.50 10.42
C TYR A 421 -4.25 -1.63 11.64
N ASN A 422 -4.63 -0.36 11.40
CA ASN A 422 -5.03 0.55 12.48
C ASN A 422 -6.22 0.02 13.28
N LEU A 423 -7.23 -0.57 12.62
CA LEU A 423 -8.36 -1.23 13.30
C LEU A 423 -7.89 -2.42 14.14
N GLY A 424 -6.97 -3.24 13.62
CA GLY A 424 -6.35 -4.31 14.39
C GLY A 424 -5.73 -3.77 15.68
N VAL A 425 -4.94 -2.71 15.59
CA VAL A 425 -4.33 -2.04 16.76
C VAL A 425 -5.39 -1.47 17.71
N MET A 426 -6.48 -0.87 17.18
CA MET A 426 -7.53 -0.30 18.00
C MET A 426 -8.28 -1.37 18.79
N TYR A 427 -8.56 -2.52 18.18
CA TYR A 427 -9.18 -3.67 18.88
C TYR A 427 -8.20 -4.35 19.85
N GLU A 428 -6.89 -4.45 19.51
CA GLU A 428 -5.88 -5.05 20.39
C GLU A 428 -5.70 -4.28 21.69
N PHE A 429 -5.80 -2.93 21.66
CA PHE A 429 -5.54 -2.07 22.81
C PHE A 429 -6.78 -1.36 23.36
N GLY A 430 -7.98 -1.68 22.90
CA GLY A 430 -9.21 -1.06 23.38
C GLY A 430 -9.30 0.45 23.14
N LYS A 431 -8.74 0.95 22.03
CA LYS A 431 -8.69 2.40 21.75
C LYS A 431 -9.87 2.86 20.91
N GLY A 432 -10.85 3.49 21.55
CA GLY A 432 -12.07 3.97 20.90
C GLY A 432 -13.08 2.87 20.56
N VAL A 433 -12.79 1.67 20.97
CA VAL A 433 -13.61 0.47 20.86
C VAL A 433 -13.23 -0.48 22.00
N GLU A 434 -14.09 -1.38 22.40
CA GLU A 434 -13.79 -2.41 23.39
C GLU A 434 -12.69 -3.36 22.88
N GLU A 435 -11.78 -3.78 23.78
CA GLU A 435 -10.69 -4.70 23.46
C GLU A 435 -11.24 -6.03 22.95
N ASP A 436 -10.73 -6.49 21.82
CA ASP A 436 -11.17 -7.74 21.20
C ASP A 436 -10.04 -8.31 20.30
N TYR A 437 -9.23 -9.21 20.85
CA TYR A 437 -8.12 -9.84 20.13
C TYR A 437 -8.58 -10.67 18.92
N ARG A 438 -9.80 -11.21 18.94
CA ARG A 438 -10.32 -11.95 17.79
C ARG A 438 -10.56 -11.01 16.61
N LYS A 439 -11.25 -9.89 16.85
CA LYS A 439 -11.42 -8.87 15.80
C LYS A 439 -10.09 -8.24 15.39
N ALA A 440 -9.16 -8.03 16.33
CA ALA A 440 -7.82 -7.57 16.02
C ALA A 440 -7.13 -8.51 15.02
N SER A 441 -7.15 -9.82 15.27
CA SER A 441 -6.58 -10.83 14.39
C SER A 441 -7.21 -10.86 13.00
N GLU A 442 -8.54 -10.71 12.92
CA GLU A 442 -9.28 -10.68 11.66
C GLU A 442 -8.86 -9.47 10.79
N TRP A 443 -8.69 -8.29 11.41
CA TRP A 443 -8.27 -7.09 10.71
C TRP A 443 -6.78 -7.12 10.34
N TYR A 444 -5.90 -7.59 11.23
CA TYR A 444 -4.50 -7.81 10.90
C TYR A 444 -4.35 -8.79 9.74
N LYS A 445 -5.13 -9.88 9.72
CA LYS A 445 -5.11 -10.87 8.62
C LYS A 445 -5.47 -10.25 7.28
N LYS A 446 -6.48 -9.38 7.23
CA LYS A 446 -6.85 -8.65 6.00
C LYS A 446 -5.72 -7.76 5.50
N ALA A 447 -5.07 -7.00 6.39
CA ALA A 447 -3.93 -6.16 6.05
C ALA A 447 -2.69 -6.99 5.66
N ALA A 448 -2.40 -8.05 6.41
CA ALA A 448 -1.26 -8.95 6.18
C ALA A 448 -1.32 -9.66 4.82
N LEU A 449 -2.51 -10.08 4.39
CA LEU A 449 -2.74 -10.67 3.07
C LEU A 449 -2.49 -9.68 1.92
N GLN A 450 -2.61 -8.38 2.19
CA GLN A 450 -2.28 -7.32 1.24
C GLN A 450 -0.79 -6.89 1.32
N GLY A 451 0.00 -7.55 2.15
CA GLY A 451 1.44 -7.32 2.26
C GLY A 451 1.84 -6.27 3.30
N HIS A 452 0.95 -5.81 4.18
CA HIS A 452 1.31 -4.85 5.23
C HIS A 452 2.23 -5.52 6.27
N SER A 453 3.49 -5.12 6.35
CA SER A 453 4.53 -5.81 7.13
C SER A 453 4.26 -5.78 8.64
N GLU A 454 3.89 -4.63 9.19
CA GLU A 454 3.59 -4.53 10.63
C GLU A 454 2.34 -5.35 11.02
N ALA A 455 1.35 -5.47 10.10
CA ALA A 455 0.20 -6.34 10.34
C ALA A 455 0.60 -7.82 10.32
N GLN A 456 1.53 -8.22 9.45
CA GLN A 456 2.09 -9.57 9.43
C GLN A 456 2.82 -9.86 10.74
N THR A 457 3.63 -8.92 11.22
CA THR A 457 4.35 -9.05 12.49
C THR A 457 3.39 -9.18 13.68
N ASN A 458 2.36 -8.33 13.75
CA ASN A 458 1.40 -8.39 14.85
C ASN A 458 0.52 -9.65 14.78
N LEU A 459 0.13 -10.09 13.58
CA LEU A 459 -0.59 -11.34 13.41
C LEU A 459 0.25 -12.54 13.85
N GLY A 460 1.55 -12.57 13.48
CA GLY A 460 2.50 -13.55 13.97
C GLY A 460 2.56 -13.57 15.50
N SER A 461 2.61 -12.41 16.14
CA SER A 461 2.60 -12.28 17.60
C SER A 461 1.30 -12.77 18.24
N LEU A 462 0.15 -12.57 17.61
CA LEU A 462 -1.12 -13.11 18.10
C LEU A 462 -1.16 -14.64 18.03
N TYR A 463 -0.63 -15.24 16.97
CA TYR A 463 -0.47 -16.70 16.87
C TYR A 463 0.54 -17.27 17.89
N GLU A 464 1.67 -16.57 18.09
CA GLU A 464 2.68 -16.96 19.09
C GLU A 464 2.13 -17.01 20.52
N ASN A 465 1.26 -16.04 20.86
CA ASN A 465 0.77 -15.87 22.23
C ASN A 465 -0.64 -16.45 22.45
N GLY A 466 -1.27 -17.03 21.44
CA GLY A 466 -2.64 -17.54 21.52
C GLY A 466 -3.70 -16.47 21.83
N LYS A 467 -3.46 -15.21 21.46
CA LYS A 467 -4.38 -14.10 21.75
C LYS A 467 -5.41 -13.91 20.64
N GLY A 468 -6.68 -14.20 20.96
CA GLY A 468 -7.78 -14.11 19.99
C GLY A 468 -7.80 -15.20 18.92
N LEU A 469 -6.77 -16.03 18.89
CA LEU A 469 -6.56 -17.18 18.03
C LEU A 469 -6.01 -18.33 18.88
N ASN A 470 -6.07 -19.56 18.37
CA ASN A 470 -5.32 -20.65 18.98
C ASN A 470 -3.83 -20.42 18.77
N GLU A 471 -3.02 -20.74 19.79
CA GLU A 471 -1.56 -20.72 19.68
C GLU A 471 -1.10 -21.62 18.52
N ASP A 472 -0.34 -21.08 17.61
CA ASP A 472 0.24 -21.80 16.47
C ASP A 472 1.56 -21.17 16.05
N TYR A 473 2.64 -21.78 16.51
CA TYR A 473 4.00 -21.33 16.20
C TYR A 473 4.36 -21.47 14.71
N THR A 474 3.74 -22.38 13.98
CA THR A 474 3.98 -22.56 12.54
C THR A 474 3.40 -21.38 11.76
N GLU A 475 2.18 -20.98 12.08
CA GLU A 475 1.56 -19.78 11.52
C GLU A 475 2.33 -18.51 11.96
N ALA A 476 2.78 -18.44 13.22
CA ALA A 476 3.61 -17.32 13.69
C ALA A 476 4.88 -17.18 12.83
N VAL A 477 5.61 -18.27 12.62
CA VAL A 477 6.81 -18.31 11.74
C VAL A 477 6.49 -17.88 10.33
N TYR A 478 5.37 -18.37 9.75
CA TYR A 478 4.96 -18.00 8.40
C TYR A 478 4.79 -16.49 8.25
N TRP A 479 4.07 -15.87 9.19
CA TRP A 479 3.81 -14.43 9.13
C TRP A 479 5.04 -13.59 9.45
N TYR A 480 5.84 -13.98 10.45
CA TYR A 480 7.12 -13.32 10.73
C TYR A 480 8.07 -13.39 9.53
N LYS A 481 8.14 -14.52 8.84
CA LYS A 481 8.97 -14.66 7.65
C LYS A 481 8.54 -13.70 6.55
N LYS A 482 7.24 -13.57 6.30
CA LYS A 482 6.69 -12.61 5.31
C LYS A 482 7.06 -11.17 5.64
N ALA A 483 6.96 -10.77 6.90
CA ALA A 483 7.33 -9.42 7.35
C ALA A 483 8.86 -9.20 7.31
N ALA A 484 9.63 -10.19 7.77
CA ALA A 484 11.09 -10.13 7.80
C ALA A 484 11.71 -10.00 6.40
N GLU A 485 11.13 -10.66 5.40
CA GLU A 485 11.52 -10.55 3.99
C GLU A 485 11.29 -9.13 3.44
N GLN A 486 10.34 -8.39 3.98
CA GLN A 486 10.07 -6.98 3.65
C GLN A 486 10.94 -6.00 4.46
N GLY A 487 11.74 -6.50 5.40
CA GLY A 487 12.66 -5.69 6.20
C GLY A 487 12.12 -5.26 7.56
N ASP A 488 10.98 -5.79 8.02
CA ASP A 488 10.47 -5.50 9.36
C ASP A 488 11.45 -6.04 10.43
N THR A 489 12.05 -5.11 11.16
CA THR A 489 13.11 -5.39 12.12
C THR A 489 12.64 -6.29 13.27
N LYS A 490 11.42 -6.07 13.77
CA LYS A 490 10.84 -6.85 14.86
C LYS A 490 10.56 -8.29 14.41
N ALA A 491 10.04 -8.46 13.20
CA ALA A 491 9.83 -9.79 12.63
C ALA A 491 11.15 -10.52 12.37
N GLN A 492 12.21 -9.81 11.94
CA GLN A 492 13.54 -10.40 11.75
C GLN A 492 14.13 -10.89 13.06
N LEU A 493 13.98 -10.13 14.16
CA LEU A 493 14.40 -10.55 15.50
C LEU A 493 13.64 -11.79 15.96
N ASN A 494 12.30 -11.73 15.92
CA ASN A 494 11.46 -12.85 16.34
C ASN A 494 11.78 -14.12 15.53
N LEU A 495 11.94 -13.99 14.21
CA LEU A 495 12.29 -15.12 13.36
C LEU A 495 13.69 -15.68 13.69
N GLY A 496 14.64 -14.82 14.05
CA GLY A 496 15.95 -15.22 14.58
C GLY A 496 15.82 -16.04 15.86
N ASP A 497 14.97 -15.62 16.80
CA ASP A 497 14.70 -16.33 18.04
C ASP A 497 14.01 -17.67 17.80
N PHE A 498 13.05 -17.73 16.86
CA PHE A 498 12.37 -18.98 16.49
C PHE A 498 13.33 -20.00 15.89
N TYR A 499 14.21 -19.60 14.98
CA TYR A 499 15.26 -20.48 14.45
C TYR A 499 16.28 -20.89 15.49
N LYS A 500 16.65 -19.99 16.42
CA LYS A 500 17.62 -20.29 17.50
C LYS A 500 17.09 -21.33 18.49
N ASN A 501 15.77 -21.29 18.77
CA ASN A 501 15.16 -22.11 19.81
C ASN A 501 14.38 -23.32 19.26
N GLY A 502 14.22 -23.43 17.94
CA GLY A 502 13.45 -24.51 17.30
C GLY A 502 11.95 -24.44 17.59
N ILE A 503 11.38 -23.23 17.76
CA ILE A 503 9.97 -23.04 18.11
C ILE A 503 9.14 -22.96 16.81
N GLY A 504 8.22 -23.90 16.58
CA GLY A 504 7.39 -23.96 15.38
C GLY A 504 8.14 -24.20 14.06
N ILE A 505 9.45 -24.32 14.13
CA ILE A 505 10.35 -24.59 13.02
C ILE A 505 11.58 -25.36 13.54
N THR A 506 12.24 -26.10 12.67
CA THR A 506 13.48 -26.81 13.06
C THR A 506 14.57 -25.82 13.48
N GLU A 507 15.27 -26.10 14.58
CA GLU A 507 16.42 -25.33 15.05
C GLU A 507 17.45 -25.18 13.93
N ASP A 508 17.81 -23.94 13.61
CA ASP A 508 18.84 -23.62 12.62
C ASP A 508 19.60 -22.35 13.00
N PHE A 509 20.74 -22.53 13.65
CA PHE A 509 21.60 -21.40 14.05
C PHE A 509 22.14 -20.60 12.86
N ARG A 510 22.23 -21.16 11.62
CA ARG A 510 22.67 -20.39 10.45
C ARG A 510 21.60 -19.42 10.02
N GLN A 511 20.33 -19.85 10.03
CA GLN A 511 19.20 -18.97 9.77
C GLN A 511 19.05 -17.92 10.89
N ALA A 512 19.18 -18.31 12.15
CA ALA A 512 19.18 -17.37 13.27
C ALA A 512 20.26 -16.29 13.09
N PHE A 513 21.49 -16.71 12.78
CA PHE A 513 22.60 -15.78 12.50
C PHE A 513 22.28 -14.84 11.33
N TYR A 514 21.73 -15.36 10.23
CA TYR A 514 21.36 -14.54 9.06
C TYR A 514 20.38 -13.41 9.41
N TRP A 515 19.35 -13.74 10.17
CA TRP A 515 18.33 -12.75 10.52
C TRP A 515 18.83 -11.75 11.57
N TYR A 516 19.50 -12.21 12.64
CA TYR A 516 20.11 -11.29 13.62
C TYR A 516 21.13 -10.36 12.98
N LYS A 517 21.92 -10.85 12.01
CA LYS A 517 22.94 -10.03 11.35
C LYS A 517 22.32 -8.85 10.62
N LYS A 518 21.21 -9.07 9.90
CA LYS A 518 20.49 -7.98 9.22
C LYS A 518 20.08 -6.87 10.18
N VAL A 519 19.61 -7.24 11.34
CA VAL A 519 19.15 -6.29 12.37
C VAL A 519 20.35 -5.64 13.09
N ALA A 520 21.39 -6.42 13.40
CA ALA A 520 22.61 -5.92 14.03
C ALA A 520 23.34 -4.87 13.16
N GLU A 521 23.34 -5.07 11.84
CA GLU A 521 23.90 -4.12 10.86
C GLU A 521 23.11 -2.81 10.79
N GLN A 522 21.82 -2.81 11.17
CA GLN A 522 21.00 -1.63 11.33
C GLN A 522 21.22 -0.88 12.65
N GLY A 523 22.02 -1.46 13.56
CA GLY A 523 22.41 -0.83 14.80
C GLY A 523 21.71 -1.34 16.05
N ASP A 524 20.81 -2.31 15.99
CA ASP A 524 20.12 -2.86 17.16
C ASP A 524 21.08 -3.55 18.13
N ALA A 525 21.11 -3.09 19.39
CA ALA A 525 22.04 -3.56 20.40
C ALA A 525 21.78 -5.02 20.83
N GLY A 526 20.50 -5.44 20.87
CA GLY A 526 20.12 -6.82 21.21
C GLY A 526 20.60 -7.81 20.15
N ALA A 527 20.35 -7.49 18.88
CA ALA A 527 20.84 -8.29 17.76
C ALA A 527 22.37 -8.34 17.70
N GLN A 528 23.05 -7.22 17.97
CA GLN A 528 24.52 -7.17 18.06
C GLN A 528 25.04 -8.08 19.16
N SER A 529 24.38 -8.10 20.32
CA SER A 529 24.71 -9.01 21.43
C SER A 529 24.49 -10.47 21.03
N ASN A 530 23.37 -10.78 20.37
CA ASN A 530 23.11 -12.14 19.89
C ASN A 530 24.16 -12.61 18.86
N ILE A 531 24.55 -11.77 17.91
CA ILE A 531 25.63 -12.06 16.94
C ILE A 531 26.96 -12.28 17.65
N ALA A 532 27.28 -11.47 18.66
CA ALA A 532 28.49 -11.63 19.45
C ALA A 532 28.52 -13.02 20.16
N VAL A 533 27.43 -13.41 20.80
CA VAL A 533 27.27 -14.75 21.42
C VAL A 533 27.43 -15.85 20.38
N MET A 534 26.88 -15.71 19.19
CA MET A 534 26.98 -16.72 18.13
C MET A 534 28.44 -16.89 17.65
N TYR A 535 29.21 -15.81 17.53
CA TYR A 535 30.64 -15.88 17.23
C TYR A 535 31.44 -16.44 18.42
N GLU A 536 31.07 -16.09 19.68
CA GLU A 536 31.74 -16.60 20.88
C GLU A 536 31.67 -18.14 21.00
N TYR A 537 30.49 -18.70 20.70
CA TYR A 537 30.26 -20.14 20.87
C TYR A 537 30.30 -20.94 19.55
N GLY A 538 30.52 -20.29 18.41
CA GLY A 538 30.52 -20.96 17.09
C GLY A 538 29.15 -21.49 16.68
N LYS A 539 28.08 -20.85 17.12
CA LYS A 539 26.70 -21.26 16.78
C LYS A 539 26.25 -20.68 15.44
N GLY A 540 26.07 -21.53 14.43
CA GLY A 540 25.69 -21.15 13.07
C GLY A 540 26.80 -20.49 12.25
N VAL A 541 27.93 -20.16 12.86
CA VAL A 541 29.14 -19.60 12.28
C VAL A 541 30.36 -20.22 12.88
N LEU A 542 31.53 -20.08 12.25
CA LEU A 542 32.80 -20.49 12.88
C LEU A 542 33.06 -19.60 14.11
N GLN A 543 33.53 -20.24 15.20
CA GLN A 543 33.92 -19.52 16.41
C GLN A 543 35.00 -18.49 16.10
N ASP A 544 34.77 -17.26 16.53
CA ASP A 544 35.67 -16.13 16.28
C ASP A 544 35.55 -15.10 17.42
N TYR A 545 36.46 -15.17 18.37
CA TYR A 545 36.43 -14.26 19.50
C TYR A 545 36.71 -12.81 19.17
N GLU A 546 37.49 -12.52 18.13
CA GLU A 546 37.73 -11.13 17.71
C GLU A 546 36.46 -10.49 17.15
N LYS A 547 35.73 -11.22 16.32
CA LYS A 547 34.42 -10.75 15.84
C LYS A 547 33.40 -10.64 16.96
N ALA A 548 33.40 -11.61 17.90
CA ALA A 548 32.54 -11.54 19.08
C ALA A 548 32.79 -10.25 19.88
N VAL A 549 34.05 -9.93 20.17
CA VAL A 549 34.45 -8.70 20.87
C VAL A 549 33.98 -7.45 20.12
N ASN A 550 34.21 -7.40 18.81
CA ASN A 550 33.80 -6.25 18.00
C ASN A 550 32.28 -6.00 18.06
N TRP A 551 31.47 -7.04 18.06
CA TRP A 551 30.02 -6.91 18.20
C TRP A 551 29.60 -6.61 19.64
N TYR A 552 30.27 -7.23 20.66
CA TYR A 552 30.02 -6.87 22.05
C TYR A 552 30.34 -5.41 22.35
N ILE A 553 31.42 -4.84 21.79
CA ILE A 553 31.75 -3.41 21.95
C ILE A 553 30.59 -2.54 21.47
N ARG A 554 30.08 -2.80 20.27
CA ARG A 554 28.97 -2.02 19.69
C ARG A 554 27.71 -2.09 20.55
N ALA A 555 27.34 -3.28 21.03
CA ALA A 555 26.19 -3.46 21.90
C ALA A 555 26.40 -2.83 23.30
N ALA A 556 27.59 -2.99 23.88
CA ALA A 556 27.95 -2.47 25.19
C ALA A 556 28.02 -0.92 25.21
N GLU A 557 28.48 -0.29 24.14
CA GLU A 557 28.50 1.16 23.97
C GLU A 557 27.09 1.75 23.91
N GLN A 558 26.12 0.99 23.40
CA GLN A 558 24.70 1.37 23.40
C GLN A 558 24.01 1.08 24.75
N GLY A 559 24.75 0.55 25.73
CA GLY A 559 24.24 0.33 27.08
C GLY A 559 23.68 -1.06 27.35
N GLN A 560 23.79 -2.03 26.42
CA GLN A 560 23.29 -3.38 26.62
C GLN A 560 24.05 -4.07 27.76
N SER A 561 23.40 -4.32 28.89
CA SER A 561 24.00 -4.81 30.12
C SER A 561 24.68 -6.19 29.96
N GLU A 562 24.01 -7.12 29.28
CA GLU A 562 24.57 -8.46 29.01
C GLU A 562 25.84 -8.39 28.15
N ALA A 563 25.85 -7.49 27.14
CA ALA A 563 27.02 -7.27 26.31
C ALA A 563 28.17 -6.63 27.10
N GLN A 564 27.87 -5.69 27.99
CA GLN A 564 28.87 -5.08 28.88
C GLN A 564 29.50 -6.12 29.80
N ASN A 565 28.71 -6.99 30.41
CA ASN A 565 29.20 -8.10 31.22
C ASN A 565 30.06 -9.08 30.41
N SER A 566 29.60 -9.49 29.21
CA SER A 566 30.32 -10.37 28.32
C SER A 566 31.65 -9.77 27.85
N LEU A 567 31.65 -8.48 27.49
CA LEU A 567 32.86 -7.76 27.12
C LEU A 567 33.86 -7.67 28.30
N GLY A 568 33.35 -7.44 29.52
CA GLY A 568 34.14 -7.51 30.73
C GLY A 568 34.83 -8.88 30.89
N TRP A 569 34.09 -9.97 30.60
CA TRP A 569 34.64 -11.33 30.64
C TRP A 569 35.70 -11.58 29.55
N MET A 570 35.50 -11.03 28.33
CA MET A 570 36.48 -11.10 27.23
C MET A 570 37.81 -10.44 27.66
N PHE A 571 37.73 -9.24 28.23
CA PHE A 571 38.92 -8.55 28.75
C PHE A 571 39.58 -9.30 29.94
N GLU A 572 38.78 -9.85 30.88
CA GLU A 572 39.30 -10.63 32.01
C GLU A 572 40.12 -11.84 31.56
N ASN A 573 39.67 -12.53 30.50
CA ASN A 573 40.24 -13.80 30.07
C ASN A 573 41.14 -13.68 28.81
N GLY A 574 41.27 -12.50 28.22
CA GLY A 574 42.07 -12.29 27.01
C GLY A 574 41.53 -13.06 25.79
N LYS A 575 40.21 -13.15 25.65
CA LYS A 575 39.57 -13.86 24.54
C LYS A 575 39.20 -12.88 23.42
N GLY A 576 39.86 -13.05 22.28
CA GLY A 576 39.66 -12.18 21.10
C GLY A 576 40.15 -10.74 21.28
N ILE A 577 40.70 -10.40 22.43
CA ILE A 577 41.27 -9.12 22.81
C ILE A 577 42.37 -9.30 23.82
N LYS A 578 43.34 -8.38 23.88
CA LYS A 578 44.40 -8.44 24.89
C LYS A 578 43.80 -8.38 26.31
N GLN A 579 44.24 -9.27 27.18
CA GLN A 579 43.80 -9.30 28.57
C GLN A 579 44.07 -7.93 29.26
N ASP A 580 43.02 -7.40 29.87
CA ASP A 580 43.07 -6.14 30.62
C ASP A 580 42.03 -6.13 31.75
N TYR A 581 42.48 -6.34 32.98
CA TYR A 581 41.57 -6.37 34.12
C TYR A 581 40.96 -5.01 34.46
N ASN A 582 41.64 -3.90 34.14
CA ASN A 582 41.06 -2.55 34.34
C ASN A 582 39.87 -2.32 33.40
N GLN A 583 40.01 -2.72 32.14
CA GLN A 583 38.90 -2.68 31.20
C GLN A 583 37.77 -3.64 31.62
N ALA A 584 38.12 -4.85 32.09
CA ALA A 584 37.14 -5.80 32.60
C ALA A 584 36.29 -5.17 33.71
N ILE A 585 36.96 -4.57 34.73
CA ILE A 585 36.30 -3.91 35.85
C ILE A 585 35.42 -2.75 35.38
N LYS A 586 35.92 -1.96 34.44
CA LYS A 586 35.18 -0.83 33.89
C LYS A 586 33.83 -1.30 33.24
N TRP A 587 33.88 -2.33 32.44
CA TRP A 587 32.70 -2.85 31.76
C TRP A 587 31.77 -3.60 32.72
N TYR A 588 32.31 -4.40 33.65
CA TYR A 588 31.50 -5.00 34.70
C TYR A 588 30.79 -3.96 35.56
N LYS A 589 31.46 -2.83 35.91
CA LYS A 589 30.81 -1.74 36.66
C LYS A 589 29.63 -1.14 35.92
N LYS A 590 29.78 -0.89 34.60
CA LYS A 590 28.67 -0.40 33.78
C LYS A 590 27.47 -1.35 33.77
N ALA A 591 27.70 -2.65 33.62
CA ALA A 591 26.65 -3.66 33.70
C ALA A 591 26.04 -3.71 35.12
N ALA A 592 26.87 -3.61 36.14
CA ALA A 592 26.47 -3.60 37.54
C ALA A 592 25.58 -2.40 37.89
N GLU A 593 25.88 -1.22 37.34
CA GLU A 593 25.03 -0.02 37.48
C GLU A 593 23.60 -0.22 36.98
N GLN A 594 23.43 -1.17 36.04
CA GLN A 594 22.10 -1.56 35.50
C GLN A 594 21.50 -2.76 36.26
N GLY A 595 22.12 -3.25 37.30
CA GLY A 595 21.61 -4.35 38.12
C GLY A 595 21.98 -5.75 37.64
N ASP A 596 22.95 -5.89 36.74
CA ASP A 596 23.38 -7.21 36.25
C ASP A 596 24.04 -8.06 37.37
N ALA A 597 23.35 -9.13 37.80
CA ALA A 597 23.80 -9.99 38.87
C ALA A 597 25.13 -10.73 38.57
N LYS A 598 25.35 -11.06 37.29
CA LYS A 598 26.59 -11.70 36.85
C LYS A 598 27.78 -10.76 36.96
N ALA A 599 27.55 -9.48 36.60
CA ALA A 599 28.57 -8.43 36.74
C ALA A 599 28.92 -8.18 38.19
N TYR A 600 27.96 -8.11 39.11
CA TYR A 600 28.21 -8.03 40.55
C TYR A 600 29.11 -9.20 41.03
N LEU A 601 28.77 -10.42 40.66
CA LEU A 601 29.52 -11.62 41.04
C LEU A 601 30.94 -11.59 40.48
N ASN A 602 31.13 -11.17 39.24
CA ASN A 602 32.44 -11.06 38.60
C ASN A 602 33.31 -9.99 39.27
N LEU A 603 32.75 -8.82 39.59
CA LEU A 603 33.44 -7.80 40.38
C LEU A 603 33.87 -8.30 41.75
N GLY A 604 32.96 -8.95 42.48
CA GLY A 604 33.26 -9.55 43.77
C GLY A 604 34.44 -10.54 43.70
N LYS A 605 34.47 -11.39 42.67
CA LYS A 605 35.58 -12.34 42.42
C LYS A 605 36.89 -11.66 42.08
N ILE A 606 36.88 -10.62 41.22
CA ILE A 606 38.10 -9.89 40.81
C ILE A 606 38.72 -9.19 42.03
N TYR A 607 37.93 -8.44 42.79
CA TYR A 607 38.41 -7.72 43.95
C TYR A 607 38.89 -8.66 45.06
N ARG A 608 38.21 -9.78 45.31
CA ARG A 608 38.60 -10.77 46.30
C ARG A 608 39.91 -11.48 45.96
N LYS A 609 40.18 -11.74 44.65
CA LYS A 609 41.37 -12.48 44.22
C LYS A 609 42.56 -11.61 43.87
N GLY A 610 42.38 -10.29 43.81
CA GLY A 610 43.42 -9.35 43.40
C GLY A 610 43.91 -9.58 41.98
N LYS A 611 42.98 -9.94 41.05
CA LYS A 611 43.38 -10.21 39.68
C LYS A 611 43.65 -8.90 38.91
N GLY A 612 44.93 -8.66 38.59
CA GLY A 612 45.42 -7.46 37.91
C GLY A 612 45.31 -6.17 38.71
N ILE A 613 44.82 -6.23 39.91
CA ILE A 613 44.72 -5.15 40.93
C ILE A 613 45.06 -5.75 42.29
N PRO A 614 45.45 -4.96 43.28
CA PRO A 614 45.56 -5.45 44.65
C PRO A 614 44.26 -6.06 45.16
N GLU A 615 44.34 -7.03 46.07
CA GLU A 615 43.14 -7.54 46.76
C GLU A 615 42.45 -6.40 47.52
N ASP A 616 41.16 -6.28 47.32
CA ASP A 616 40.29 -5.31 48.00
C ASP A 616 39.05 -6.04 48.53
N TYR A 617 39.16 -6.53 49.73
CA TYR A 617 38.08 -7.29 50.36
C TYR A 617 36.85 -6.39 50.66
N THR A 618 37.04 -5.10 50.88
CA THR A 618 35.93 -4.16 51.12
C THR A 618 35.05 -4.02 49.86
N GLN A 619 35.69 -3.84 48.69
CA GLN A 619 34.97 -3.87 47.42
C GLN A 619 34.36 -5.23 47.12
N ALA A 620 35.08 -6.31 47.42
CA ALA A 620 34.55 -7.66 47.22
C ALA A 620 33.31 -7.91 48.08
N PHE A 621 33.34 -7.51 49.36
CA PHE A 621 32.19 -7.58 50.26
C PHE A 621 31.00 -6.78 49.73
N TYR A 622 31.21 -5.52 49.29
CA TYR A 622 30.18 -4.67 48.74
C TYR A 622 29.45 -5.33 47.54
N TRP A 623 30.23 -5.87 46.60
CA TRP A 623 29.67 -6.47 45.40
C TRP A 623 28.98 -7.80 45.67
N TYR A 624 29.57 -8.67 46.53
CA TYR A 624 28.92 -9.93 46.93
C TYR A 624 27.61 -9.67 47.68
N LYS A 625 27.54 -8.60 48.51
CA LYS A 625 26.32 -8.28 49.23
C LYS A 625 25.17 -7.94 48.26
N LYS A 626 25.46 -7.17 47.23
CA LYS A 626 24.45 -6.86 46.14
C LYS A 626 23.87 -8.13 45.53
N VAL A 627 24.71 -9.12 45.24
CA VAL A 627 24.27 -10.40 44.64
C VAL A 627 23.54 -11.28 45.65
N ALA A 628 24.05 -11.33 46.88
CA ALA A 628 23.48 -12.13 47.95
C ALA A 628 22.07 -11.65 48.36
N ASP A 629 21.86 -10.34 48.34
CA ASP A 629 20.53 -9.73 48.55
C ASP A 629 19.52 -10.10 47.44
N LEU A 630 20.01 -10.42 46.23
CA LEU A 630 19.21 -10.96 45.11
C LEU A 630 18.99 -12.47 45.24
N GLY A 631 19.59 -13.13 46.24
CA GLY A 631 19.35 -14.55 46.54
C GLY A 631 20.40 -15.53 46.05
N ASP A 632 21.50 -15.09 45.41
CA ASP A 632 22.54 -16.02 44.90
C ASP A 632 23.27 -16.78 46.05
N ALA A 633 23.15 -18.09 46.06
CA ALA A 633 23.72 -18.94 47.12
C ALA A 633 25.25 -18.86 47.21
N LYS A 634 25.95 -18.70 46.06
CA LYS A 634 27.42 -18.58 46.07
C LYS A 634 27.88 -17.27 46.67
N ALA A 635 27.19 -16.18 46.36
CA ALA A 635 27.48 -14.88 46.96
C ALA A 635 27.20 -14.91 48.47
N GLN A 636 26.10 -15.50 48.92
CA GLN A 636 25.74 -15.70 50.32
C GLN A 636 26.81 -16.51 51.05
N TYR A 637 27.28 -17.62 50.46
CA TYR A 637 28.40 -18.39 51.02
C TYR A 637 29.67 -17.51 51.19
N HIS A 638 30.00 -16.71 50.14
CA HIS A 638 31.19 -15.85 50.25
C HIS A 638 31.02 -14.75 51.28
N LEU A 639 29.84 -14.16 51.45
CA LEU A 639 29.57 -13.21 52.54
C LEU A 639 29.71 -13.89 53.91
N GLY A 640 29.15 -15.07 54.11
CA GLY A 640 29.35 -15.84 55.33
C GLY A 640 30.82 -16.03 55.65
N LEU A 641 31.62 -16.44 54.67
CA LEU A 641 33.07 -16.62 54.82
C LEU A 641 33.82 -15.31 55.11
N MET A 642 33.38 -14.17 54.53
CA MET A 642 34.00 -12.87 54.73
C MET A 642 33.70 -12.32 56.13
N ASN A 643 32.47 -12.50 56.63
CA ASN A 643 32.10 -12.16 58.00
C ASN A 643 32.81 -13.07 59.03
N GLU A 644 32.94 -14.39 58.75
CA GLU A 644 33.68 -15.33 59.61
C GLU A 644 35.17 -14.95 59.76
N LEU A 645 35.80 -14.44 58.68
CA LEU A 645 37.23 -14.14 58.64
C LEU A 645 37.57 -12.65 58.86
N GLY A 646 36.60 -11.79 59.08
CA GLY A 646 36.81 -10.33 59.17
C GLY A 646 37.43 -9.73 57.92
N LYS A 647 37.11 -10.28 56.72
CA LYS A 647 37.69 -9.82 55.46
C LYS A 647 36.75 -8.84 54.72
N GLY A 648 37.14 -7.57 54.73
CA GLY A 648 36.36 -6.48 54.10
C GLY A 648 35.17 -5.99 54.93
N THR A 649 35.02 -6.55 56.10
CA THR A 649 34.09 -6.19 57.17
C THR A 649 34.74 -6.58 58.49
N ASP A 650 34.21 -6.10 59.64
CA ASP A 650 34.60 -6.66 60.94
C ASP A 650 34.16 -8.12 61.06
N GLU A 651 34.90 -8.86 61.90
CA GLU A 651 34.54 -10.26 62.17
C GLU A 651 33.20 -10.32 62.90
N ASP A 652 32.22 -11.01 62.28
CA ASP A 652 30.90 -11.20 62.85
C ASP A 652 30.37 -12.62 62.56
N TYR A 653 30.50 -13.48 63.54
CA TYR A 653 30.06 -14.85 63.43
C TYR A 653 28.54 -15.01 63.38
N LYS A 654 27.76 -14.06 63.89
CA LYS A 654 26.30 -14.10 63.79
C LYS A 654 25.84 -13.79 62.35
N GLU A 655 26.43 -12.77 61.76
CA GLU A 655 26.21 -12.49 60.34
C GLU A 655 26.73 -13.63 59.46
N ALA A 656 27.86 -14.25 59.79
CA ALA A 656 28.37 -15.42 59.08
C ALA A 656 27.36 -16.58 59.10
N VAL A 657 26.79 -16.91 60.26
CA VAL A 657 25.73 -17.91 60.42
C VAL A 657 24.50 -17.56 59.59
N TYR A 658 24.06 -16.30 59.61
CA TYR A 658 22.90 -15.83 58.84
C TYR A 658 23.09 -16.09 57.33
N TRP A 659 24.22 -15.68 56.79
CA TRP A 659 24.49 -15.85 55.36
C TRP A 659 24.74 -17.29 54.96
N TYR A 660 25.50 -18.07 55.82
CA TYR A 660 25.69 -19.50 55.58
C TYR A 660 24.35 -20.26 55.61
N LYS A 661 23.43 -19.90 56.51
CA LYS A 661 22.12 -20.53 56.58
C LYS A 661 21.32 -20.28 55.29
N LYS A 662 21.27 -19.04 54.78
CA LYS A 662 20.62 -18.73 53.52
C LYS A 662 21.18 -19.51 52.32
N ALA A 663 22.50 -19.63 52.24
CA ALA A 663 23.16 -20.41 51.21
C ALA A 663 22.91 -21.93 51.37
N ALA A 664 22.98 -22.43 52.60
CA ALA A 664 22.77 -23.82 52.93
C ALA A 664 21.34 -24.29 52.65
N ASP A 665 20.35 -23.45 52.93
CA ASP A 665 18.95 -23.69 52.64
C ASP A 665 18.69 -23.81 51.11
N GLN A 666 19.50 -23.17 50.30
CA GLN A 666 19.52 -23.30 48.83
C GLN A 666 20.39 -24.47 48.33
N GLY A 667 20.99 -25.24 49.23
CA GLY A 667 21.77 -26.45 48.89
C GLY A 667 23.25 -26.22 48.67
N ASP A 668 23.83 -25.02 48.96
CA ASP A 668 25.27 -24.83 48.81
C ASP A 668 26.03 -25.72 49.80
N THR A 669 26.75 -26.71 49.29
CA THR A 669 27.46 -27.74 50.08
C THR A 669 28.49 -27.15 51.02
N LYS A 670 29.21 -26.10 50.62
CA LYS A 670 30.22 -25.44 51.44
C LYS A 670 29.60 -24.66 52.59
N ALA A 671 28.48 -23.97 52.31
CA ALA A 671 27.73 -23.27 53.35
C ALA A 671 27.13 -24.25 54.36
N GLN A 672 26.61 -25.40 53.92
CA GLN A 672 26.11 -26.47 54.79
C GLN A 672 27.20 -26.99 55.70
N LEU A 673 28.41 -27.25 55.15
CA LEU A 673 29.56 -27.67 55.93
C LEU A 673 29.91 -26.62 56.96
N ASN A 674 30.13 -25.36 56.59
CA ASN A 674 30.54 -24.30 57.52
C ASN A 674 29.48 -24.02 58.59
N LEU A 675 28.20 -24.00 58.21
CA LEU A 675 27.12 -23.86 59.17
C LEU A 675 27.07 -25.01 60.19
N ALA A 676 27.32 -26.25 59.77
CA ALA A 676 27.41 -27.39 60.66
C ALA A 676 28.59 -27.23 61.63
N VAL A 677 29.73 -26.73 61.16
CA VAL A 677 30.90 -26.44 62.05
C VAL A 677 30.51 -25.35 63.08
N MET A 678 29.81 -24.29 62.67
CA MET A 678 29.39 -23.24 63.59
C MET A 678 28.46 -23.77 64.68
N PHE A 679 27.48 -24.61 64.31
CA PHE A 679 26.62 -25.28 65.31
C PHE A 679 27.37 -26.24 66.19
N LYS A 680 28.38 -26.97 65.68
CA LYS A 680 29.21 -27.94 66.49
C LYS A 680 30.02 -27.24 67.58
N TYR A 681 30.52 -26.01 67.29
CA TYR A 681 31.42 -25.31 68.21
C TYR A 681 30.74 -24.09 68.89
N GLY A 682 29.47 -23.84 68.63
CA GLY A 682 28.79 -22.71 69.23
C GLY A 682 29.29 -21.34 68.75
N THR A 683 29.82 -21.24 67.51
CA THR A 683 30.42 -20.02 66.99
C THR A 683 29.35 -19.17 66.30
N GLY A 684 29.07 -18.02 66.87
CA GLY A 684 28.01 -17.10 66.35
C GLY A 684 26.58 -17.57 66.57
N VAL A 685 26.41 -18.76 67.10
CA VAL A 685 25.17 -19.41 67.44
C VAL A 685 25.39 -20.32 68.67
N SER A 686 24.35 -20.63 69.44
CA SER A 686 24.44 -21.58 70.53
C SER A 686 24.86 -22.97 70.00
N GLU A 687 25.72 -23.68 70.73
CA GLU A 687 26.10 -25.03 70.40
C GLU A 687 24.88 -25.95 70.31
N ASP A 688 24.79 -26.63 69.19
CA ASP A 688 23.67 -27.54 68.90
C ASP A 688 24.14 -28.66 67.98
N PHE A 689 24.52 -29.78 68.62
CA PHE A 689 25.01 -30.98 67.91
C PHE A 689 23.92 -31.57 66.97
N SER A 690 22.64 -31.42 67.28
CA SER A 690 21.59 -31.96 66.45
C SER A 690 21.52 -31.19 65.15
N GLN A 691 21.60 -29.84 65.16
CA GLN A 691 21.71 -29.00 63.98
C GLN A 691 23.04 -29.25 63.23
N ALA A 692 24.12 -29.44 63.94
CA ALA A 692 25.42 -29.81 63.31
C ALA A 692 25.27 -31.08 62.48
N VAL A 693 24.71 -32.17 63.08
CA VAL A 693 24.45 -33.44 62.39
C VAL A 693 23.57 -33.24 61.19
N PHE A 694 22.47 -32.45 61.31
CA PHE A 694 21.55 -32.19 60.22
C PHE A 694 22.30 -31.60 59.02
N TRP A 695 23.08 -30.56 59.23
CA TRP A 695 23.77 -29.88 58.15
C TRP A 695 24.99 -30.69 57.63
N TYR A 696 25.74 -31.37 58.47
CA TYR A 696 26.73 -32.29 58.00
C TYR A 696 26.15 -33.39 57.12
N LYS A 697 25.02 -33.95 57.52
CA LYS A 697 24.33 -34.97 56.72
C LYS A 697 23.98 -34.46 55.35
N LYS A 698 23.40 -33.26 55.22
CA LYS A 698 23.08 -32.61 53.95
C LYS A 698 24.31 -32.44 53.07
N ALA A 699 25.42 -31.92 53.61
CA ALA A 699 26.65 -31.77 52.86
C ALA A 699 27.30 -33.11 52.51
N ALA A 700 27.29 -34.12 53.43
CA ALA A 700 27.80 -35.45 53.20
C ALA A 700 27.05 -36.20 52.10
N GLU A 701 25.72 -36.03 52.03
CA GLU A 701 24.88 -36.60 50.99
C GLU A 701 25.18 -36.00 49.61
N GLN A 702 25.68 -34.78 49.55
CA GLN A 702 26.21 -34.13 48.32
C GLN A 702 27.69 -34.51 48.04
N GLY A 703 28.29 -35.36 48.86
CA GLY A 703 29.61 -35.89 48.64
C GLY A 703 30.79 -35.11 49.25
N ASP A 704 30.51 -34.10 50.10
CA ASP A 704 31.59 -33.37 50.76
C ASP A 704 32.34 -34.31 51.77
N THR A 705 33.62 -34.54 51.52
CA THR A 705 34.40 -35.47 52.28
C THR A 705 34.75 -35.00 53.70
N LYS A 706 34.75 -33.68 53.98
CA LYS A 706 34.91 -33.14 55.32
C LYS A 706 33.61 -33.33 56.12
N ALA A 707 32.45 -33.04 55.48
CA ALA A 707 31.17 -33.30 56.11
C ALA A 707 30.96 -34.80 56.41
N GLN A 708 31.38 -35.72 55.51
CA GLN A 708 31.33 -37.15 55.72
C GLN A 708 32.19 -37.59 56.92
N LEU A 709 33.41 -37.06 57.05
CA LEU A 709 34.26 -37.34 58.19
C LEU A 709 33.63 -36.84 59.50
N ASN A 710 33.23 -35.56 59.56
CA ASN A 710 32.65 -35.00 60.77
C ASN A 710 31.34 -35.72 61.18
N LEU A 711 30.51 -36.08 60.20
CA LEU A 711 29.30 -36.86 60.45
C LEU A 711 29.62 -38.27 60.99
N ALA A 712 30.70 -38.89 60.51
CA ALA A 712 31.16 -40.17 61.03
C ALA A 712 31.65 -40.05 62.49
N GLU A 713 32.36 -38.97 62.81
CA GLU A 713 32.76 -38.69 64.19
C GLU A 713 31.55 -38.58 65.11
N MET A 714 30.55 -37.79 64.72
CA MET A 714 29.32 -37.55 65.48
C MET A 714 28.50 -38.84 65.71
N TYR A 715 28.38 -39.67 64.66
CA TYR A 715 27.76 -40.99 64.88
C TYR A 715 28.61 -41.95 65.77
N ALA A 716 29.95 -41.83 65.81
CA ALA A 716 30.82 -42.64 66.63
C ALA A 716 30.85 -42.19 68.10
N SER A 717 30.69 -40.89 68.39
CA SER A 717 30.66 -40.31 69.74
C SER A 717 29.22 -40.22 70.32
N GLY A 718 28.23 -40.25 69.53
CA GLY A 718 26.83 -40.05 69.99
C GLY A 718 26.47 -38.58 70.19
N ASP A 719 27.21 -37.61 69.62
CA ASP A 719 26.99 -36.19 69.77
C ASP A 719 25.84 -35.75 68.85
N GLY A 720 24.75 -35.33 69.44
CA GLY A 720 23.54 -34.86 68.71
C GLY A 720 22.70 -35.93 68.01
N VAL A 721 23.18 -37.16 68.02
CA VAL A 721 22.54 -38.38 67.52
C VAL A 721 22.86 -39.57 68.37
N PRO A 722 22.04 -40.62 68.50
CA PRO A 722 22.37 -41.83 69.11
C PRO A 722 23.66 -42.48 68.52
N GLU A 723 24.57 -43.02 69.34
CA GLU A 723 25.73 -43.71 68.84
C GLU A 723 25.38 -44.83 67.85
N ASN A 724 26.00 -44.78 66.66
CA ASN A 724 25.70 -45.73 65.59
C ASN A 724 26.98 -46.06 64.79
N PHE A 725 27.66 -47.11 65.13
CA PHE A 725 28.92 -47.53 64.48
C PHE A 725 28.69 -47.94 63.01
N VAL A 726 27.54 -48.44 62.64
CA VAL A 726 27.26 -48.81 61.26
C VAL A 726 27.20 -47.53 60.35
N LEU A 727 26.53 -46.49 60.77
CA LEU A 727 26.51 -45.21 60.05
C LEU A 727 27.88 -44.52 60.18
N ALA A 728 28.50 -44.52 61.30
CA ALA A 728 29.82 -43.94 61.48
C ALA A 728 30.85 -44.58 60.52
N TYR A 729 30.86 -45.93 60.44
CA TYR A 729 31.74 -46.65 59.51
C TYR A 729 31.37 -46.35 58.06
N LYS A 730 30.09 -46.34 57.68
CA LYS A 730 29.66 -45.97 56.33
C LYS A 730 30.26 -44.65 55.91
N TRP A 731 30.05 -43.57 56.66
CA TRP A 731 30.50 -42.24 56.30
C TRP A 731 32.05 -42.11 56.35
N ALA A 732 32.71 -42.74 57.32
CA ALA A 732 34.18 -42.81 57.37
C ALA A 732 34.75 -43.58 56.16
N ASN A 733 34.08 -44.65 55.72
CA ASN A 733 34.49 -45.43 54.56
C ASN A 733 34.39 -44.60 53.26
N LEU A 734 33.32 -43.87 53.08
CA LEU A 734 33.11 -42.99 51.93
C LEU A 734 34.14 -41.85 51.88
N ALA A 735 34.42 -41.20 53.02
CA ALA A 735 35.43 -40.16 53.11
C ALA A 735 36.83 -40.68 52.87
N SER A 736 37.13 -41.88 53.40
CA SER A 736 38.42 -42.56 53.22
C SER A 736 38.65 -42.96 51.75
N ALA A 737 37.61 -43.47 51.05
CA ALA A 737 37.69 -43.85 49.64
C ALA A 737 38.09 -42.68 48.74
N ARG A 738 37.82 -41.42 49.17
CA ARG A 738 38.18 -40.19 48.49
C ARG A 738 39.45 -39.52 49.03
N GLY A 739 40.35 -40.32 49.72
CA GLY A 739 41.71 -39.91 50.11
C GLY A 739 41.83 -39.13 51.42
N ARG A 740 40.82 -39.20 52.30
CA ARG A 740 40.94 -38.59 53.64
C ARG A 740 41.61 -39.51 54.64
N ASP A 741 42.91 -39.27 55.04
CA ASP A 741 43.66 -40.10 55.94
C ASP A 741 43.01 -40.18 57.32
N LYS A 742 42.56 -39.08 57.90
CA LYS A 742 41.83 -39.09 59.19
C LYS A 742 40.58 -39.98 59.17
N ALA A 743 39.85 -40.01 58.01
CA ALA A 743 38.71 -40.90 57.88
C ALA A 743 39.12 -42.39 57.82
N LYS A 744 40.29 -42.69 57.27
CA LYS A 744 40.86 -44.05 57.27
C LYS A 744 41.23 -44.51 58.68
N GLU A 745 41.81 -43.63 59.47
CA GLU A 745 42.10 -43.87 60.86
C GLU A 745 40.83 -44.14 61.67
N LEU A 746 39.87 -43.21 61.59
CA LEU A 746 38.57 -43.32 62.27
C LEU A 746 37.85 -44.61 61.88
N LYS A 747 37.82 -44.95 60.60
CA LYS A 747 37.20 -46.18 60.08
C LYS A 747 37.84 -47.45 60.75
N ASN A 748 39.13 -47.43 60.84
CA ASN A 748 39.85 -48.57 61.47
C ASN A 748 39.56 -48.69 62.99
N ASP A 749 39.41 -47.59 63.70
CA ASP A 749 39.06 -47.57 65.10
C ASP A 749 37.61 -48.01 65.38
N ILE A 750 36.66 -47.49 64.56
CA ILE A 750 35.26 -47.92 64.59
C ILE A 750 35.18 -49.44 64.33
N ARG A 751 35.91 -49.94 63.35
CA ARG A 751 35.93 -51.36 62.98
C ARG A 751 36.27 -52.31 64.16
N LYS A 752 37.15 -51.85 65.07
CA LYS A 752 37.51 -52.64 66.26
C LYS A 752 36.36 -52.83 67.26
N ARG A 753 35.37 -51.93 67.17
CA ARG A 753 34.16 -51.88 68.03
C ARG A 753 32.96 -52.57 67.43
N MET A 754 33.06 -53.07 66.19
CA MET A 754 31.91 -53.57 65.39
C MET A 754 31.96 -55.06 65.23
N THR A 755 30.82 -55.73 65.21
CA THR A 755 30.67 -57.12 64.81
C THR A 755 30.82 -57.25 63.27
N ARG A 756 31.11 -58.50 62.81
CA ARG A 756 31.20 -58.79 61.37
C ARG A 756 29.96 -58.47 60.63
N VAL A 757 28.78 -58.67 61.22
CA VAL A 757 27.45 -58.31 60.60
C VAL A 757 27.31 -56.81 60.43
N GLN A 758 27.65 -56.02 61.43
CA GLN A 758 27.63 -54.59 61.39
C GLN A 758 28.58 -54.03 60.33
N ILE A 759 29.78 -54.62 60.18
CA ILE A 759 30.72 -54.18 59.12
C ILE A 759 30.19 -54.47 57.74
N ALA A 760 29.60 -55.66 57.52
CA ALA A 760 29.03 -56.07 56.27
C ALA A 760 27.87 -55.10 55.89
N GLU A 761 27.00 -54.78 56.82
CA GLU A 761 25.88 -53.82 56.61
C GLU A 761 26.38 -52.38 56.28
N ALA A 762 27.38 -51.90 57.00
CA ALA A 762 28.00 -50.61 56.76
C ALA A 762 28.66 -50.52 55.37
N GLN A 763 29.28 -51.58 54.91
CA GLN A 763 29.87 -51.70 53.58
C GLN A 763 28.77 -51.70 52.49
N ARG A 764 27.70 -52.48 52.72
CA ARG A 764 26.53 -52.48 51.81
C ARG A 764 25.95 -51.06 51.66
N LEU A 765 25.66 -50.34 52.75
CA LEU A 765 25.17 -48.98 52.77
C LEU A 765 26.14 -48.00 52.10
N SER A 766 27.43 -48.23 52.13
CA SER A 766 28.45 -47.42 51.45
C SER A 766 28.39 -47.62 49.94
N LEU A 767 28.23 -48.87 49.47
CA LEU A 767 28.12 -49.22 48.07
C LEU A 767 26.82 -48.62 47.45
N GLU A 768 25.67 -48.84 48.08
CA GLU A 768 24.40 -48.33 47.67
C GLU A 768 24.40 -46.80 47.50
N TRP A 769 25.06 -46.11 48.42
CA TRP A 769 25.19 -44.64 48.28
C TRP A 769 26.13 -44.26 47.14
N GLY A 770 27.20 -45.01 46.87
CA GLY A 770 28.14 -44.81 45.78
C GLY A 770 27.42 -44.95 44.39
N GLU A 771 26.64 -46.01 44.28
CA GLU A 771 25.81 -46.25 43.03
C GLU A 771 24.81 -45.19 42.78
N LYS A 772 24.15 -44.64 43.80
CA LYS A 772 23.17 -43.55 43.69
C LYS A 772 23.80 -42.26 43.17
N LEU A 773 25.05 -41.97 43.56
CA LEU A 773 25.79 -40.77 43.11
C LEU A 773 26.30 -40.87 41.67
N THR A 774 26.38 -42.06 41.09
CA THR A 774 26.81 -42.26 39.69
C THR A 774 25.64 -42.37 38.73
N SER A 775 24.40 -42.45 39.22
CA SER A 775 23.16 -42.54 38.44
C SER A 775 22.43 -41.19 38.31
N ASP A 776 22.75 -40.19 39.11
CA ASP A 776 22.32 -38.79 39.01
C ASP A 776 23.41 -37.92 38.33
#